data_daf8fcd1e47c5ec34e4fe79d5c612389
#
_entry.id   daf8fcd1e47c5ec34e4fe79d5c612389
#
_cell.length_a   1.000
_cell.length_b   1.000
_cell.length_c   1.000
_cell.angle_alpha   90.00
_cell.angle_beta   90.00
_cell.angle_gamma   90.00
#
_symmetry.space_group_name_H-M   'P 1'
#
loop_
_entity.id
_entity.type
_entity.pdbx_description
1 polymer ?
#
loop_
_entity_poly.entity_id
_entity_poly.type
_entity_poly.pdbx_seq_one_letter_code
_entity_poly.pdbx_strand_id
1 'polypeptide(L)'
;MQPFVYQGGAKRVKNRQLFNRLAVVSFLSVGCVSVASSASQGFAAEPLEPVRFQTAKINGFWKQQVKLQTEKWIPHCMRQMEAGGEGRELLNLVAAGKVLRGEPCGKYTGAPWSDAYIYNTVEAACLALEVDPDGDADLAKAQAALRAKIEEWIPIILGAQMKDGYIHSFHTVNKHPHFSNIDWHEFYVMGYFLEMGVAHYRMTGGKDRRLFDAAVKCADHLCDTFGPPPKRTWKNGHPGMEHALCRFGDLVNAVEGAGKGDKYAALAKHFLDHQHEIKPNVYNQSEQPAVSMAEARGHAVRATYFYTAMADVARLTGDGAYLSAVDRIWANAIHRKHYLTGGVGASHQGEAFAGDFELPNNAYCESCAGCGLSFWAEQMHRLHTDAHYVDVQERALFNNVLGSVERSGTNFYYQNPLISNQARYPWHGCPCCVGNIPRTLIAIKDLMYSVSGRRDALYLNHFVDSEGAIPNIGGSALRIRQETRYPWEGKVTVTLHPSAPAAFTLALRIPGRAESDLYKADPDLAGRFSVTVNGEAQALNVSQGYARLSRTWKDGDRVELSLPLEVQRVHCDERVAANRGRVAVIRGPLVYNFESVDQPKPVKQAVLKPDVELKPVWKPGLLGGVTVLEGGGLTAVPNYARLNRGGSSQVWMLEDLAKAG
;
A
#
# COMPACT_ATOMS: atom_id res chain seq x y z
N MET A 1 -20.17 -24.68 -5.02
CA MET A 1 -19.66 -24.48 -3.64
C MET A 1 -20.84 -24.08 -2.75
N GLN A 2 -21.14 -24.90 -1.74
CA GLN A 2 -22.29 -24.69 -0.86
C GLN A 2 -22.03 -23.59 0.16
N PRO A 3 -23.04 -22.85 0.60
CA PRO A 3 -22.91 -21.83 1.63
C PRO A 3 -22.82 -22.48 3.03
N PHE A 4 -21.80 -22.12 3.79
CA PHE A 4 -21.69 -22.51 5.20
C PHE A 4 -22.62 -21.68 6.08
N VAL A 5 -23.55 -22.36 6.73
CA VAL A 5 -24.43 -21.81 7.77
C VAL A 5 -23.76 -22.02 9.13
N TYR A 6 -23.59 -20.95 9.89
CA TYR A 6 -23.08 -20.98 11.26
C TYR A 6 -24.25 -21.17 12.24
N GLN A 7 -24.29 -22.31 12.94
CA GLN A 7 -25.15 -22.51 14.12
C GLN A 7 -24.34 -22.27 15.39
N GLY A 8 -24.65 -21.20 16.11
CA GLY A 8 -24.11 -20.92 17.43
C GLY A 8 -25.01 -21.44 18.54
N GLY A 9 -24.49 -22.40 19.31
CA GLY A 9 -25.15 -22.91 20.52
C GLY A 9 -24.74 -22.13 21.77
N ALA A 10 -25.65 -21.36 22.35
CA ALA A 10 -25.45 -20.68 23.62
C ALA A 10 -25.73 -21.64 24.80
N LYS A 11 -24.75 -21.84 25.68
CA LYS A 11 -25.00 -22.42 27.03
C LYS A 11 -24.98 -21.29 28.07
N ARG A 12 -26.15 -21.09 28.68
CA ARG A 12 -26.36 -20.26 29.89
C ARG A 12 -25.81 -20.99 31.11
N VAL A 13 -25.00 -20.30 31.89
CA VAL A 13 -24.75 -20.65 33.30
C VAL A 13 -25.23 -19.48 34.17
N LYS A 14 -26.22 -19.77 35.01
CA LYS A 14 -26.69 -18.92 36.11
C LYS A 14 -25.75 -19.13 37.30
N ASN A 15 -25.36 -18.10 38.01
CA ASN A 15 -25.23 -18.15 39.47
C ASN A 15 -25.46 -16.80 40.14
N ARG A 16 -26.10 -16.92 41.34
CA ARG A 16 -26.75 -15.90 42.18
C ARG A 16 -25.76 -15.18 43.10
N GLN A 17 -26.09 -13.92 43.31
CA GLN A 17 -26.05 -13.08 44.53
C GLN A 17 -25.27 -13.57 45.77
N LEU A 18 -24.56 -12.61 46.42
CA LEU A 18 -24.79 -12.22 47.79
C LEU A 18 -24.22 -10.83 48.13
N PHE A 19 -25.03 -10.06 48.89
CA PHE A 19 -24.78 -8.73 49.47
C PHE A 19 -23.73 -8.79 50.55
N ASN A 20 -22.94 -7.70 50.77
CA ASN A 20 -22.93 -7.05 52.10
C ASN A 20 -22.36 -5.62 52.02
N ARG A 21 -23.01 -4.76 52.80
CA ARG A 21 -22.73 -3.36 53.08
C ARG A 21 -21.65 -3.24 54.15
N LEU A 22 -20.80 -2.21 54.07
CA LEU A 22 -20.43 -1.41 55.25
C LEU A 22 -19.90 -0.04 54.80
N ALA A 23 -20.51 0.99 55.35
CA ALA A 23 -20.14 2.38 55.19
C ALA A 23 -19.14 2.77 56.31
N VAL A 24 -18.13 3.55 55.93
CA VAL A 24 -17.44 4.45 56.92
C VAL A 24 -17.16 5.79 56.24
N VAL A 25 -17.68 6.81 56.85
CA VAL A 25 -17.49 8.24 56.54
C VAL A 25 -16.23 8.71 57.24
N SER A 26 -15.37 9.46 56.53
CA SER A 26 -14.48 10.43 57.18
C SER A 26 -14.07 11.55 56.21
N PHE A 27 -13.99 12.71 56.76
CA PHE A 27 -14.02 14.07 56.24
C PHE A 27 -12.69 14.60 55.68
N LEU A 28 -12.85 15.45 54.64
CA LEU A 28 -12.12 16.71 54.34
C LEU A 28 -10.58 16.73 54.17
N SER A 29 -10.19 17.01 52.93
CA SER A 29 -9.38 18.21 52.65
C SER A 29 -9.59 18.65 51.20
N VAL A 30 -10.05 19.89 51.01
CA VAL A 30 -10.20 20.55 49.71
C VAL A 30 -8.81 20.96 49.24
N GLY A 31 -8.25 20.16 48.32
CA GLY A 31 -7.10 20.56 47.54
C GLY A 31 -7.62 20.97 46.14
N CYS A 32 -7.53 22.24 45.81
CA CYS A 32 -7.68 22.71 44.44
C CYS A 32 -6.65 22.02 43.57
N VAL A 33 -7.05 20.94 42.92
CA VAL A 33 -6.30 20.43 41.77
C VAL A 33 -6.74 21.27 40.56
N SER A 34 -5.87 22.21 40.18
CA SER A 34 -5.95 22.82 38.85
C SER A 34 -5.91 21.70 37.82
N VAL A 35 -7.05 21.47 37.17
CA VAL A 35 -7.11 20.66 35.93
C VAL A 35 -6.29 21.42 34.90
N ALA A 36 -5.01 21.06 34.80
CA ALA A 36 -4.25 21.43 33.63
C ALA A 36 -4.99 20.82 32.42
N SER A 37 -5.56 21.68 31.60
CA SER A 37 -6.07 21.31 30.28
C SER A 37 -4.91 20.59 29.58
N SER A 38 -5.11 19.32 29.26
CA SER A 38 -4.21 18.60 28.37
C SER A 38 -4.18 19.40 27.07
N ALA A 39 -3.13 20.18 26.89
CA ALA A 39 -2.83 20.80 25.62
C ALA A 39 -2.86 19.66 24.58
N SER A 40 -3.67 19.79 23.55
CA SER A 40 -3.61 18.97 22.37
C SER A 40 -2.13 18.90 21.95
N GLN A 41 -1.56 17.70 21.95
CA GLN A 41 -0.27 17.49 21.29
C GLN A 41 -0.55 17.74 19.81
N GLY A 42 -0.35 18.97 19.35
CA GLY A 42 -0.35 19.35 17.95
C GLY A 42 0.74 18.56 17.23
N PHE A 43 0.57 18.33 15.95
CA PHE A 43 1.57 17.67 15.13
C PHE A 43 2.95 18.32 15.37
N ALA A 44 3.97 17.51 15.65
CA ALA A 44 5.34 17.99 15.89
C ALA A 44 5.98 18.58 14.62
N ALA A 45 5.42 18.29 13.44
CA ALA A 45 5.86 18.80 12.14
C ALA A 45 4.65 19.03 11.22
N GLU A 46 4.80 19.92 10.24
CA GLU A 46 3.80 20.08 9.15
C GLU A 46 3.78 18.79 8.31
N PRO A 47 2.58 18.27 7.97
CA PRO A 47 2.46 17.07 7.15
C PRO A 47 3.18 17.20 5.81
N LEU A 48 3.82 16.12 5.37
CA LEU A 48 4.51 16.09 4.08
C LEU A 48 3.51 16.01 2.92
N GLU A 49 3.88 16.66 1.81
CA GLU A 49 3.20 16.55 0.52
C GLU A 49 4.02 15.64 -0.42
N PRO A 50 3.43 14.58 -1.01
CA PRO A 50 4.12 13.79 -2.01
C PRO A 50 4.35 14.63 -3.27
N VAL A 51 5.54 14.50 -3.87
CA VAL A 51 5.83 15.12 -5.17
C VAL A 51 5.20 14.24 -6.25
N ARG A 52 4.21 14.80 -6.96
CA ARG A 52 3.55 14.12 -8.07
C ARG A 52 4.03 14.73 -9.39
N PHE A 53 4.76 13.94 -10.16
CA PHE A 53 5.20 14.35 -11.46
C PHE A 53 4.07 14.25 -12.48
N GLN A 54 3.86 15.30 -13.27
CA GLN A 54 2.95 15.23 -14.42
C GLN A 54 3.42 14.19 -15.44
N THR A 55 4.73 14.09 -15.61
CA THR A 55 5.40 13.05 -16.39
C THR A 55 6.73 12.77 -15.73
N ALA A 56 7.01 11.49 -15.43
CA ALA A 56 8.26 11.04 -14.82
C ALA A 56 9.02 10.13 -15.77
N LYS A 57 10.32 10.41 -15.97
CA LYS A 57 11.23 9.42 -16.56
C LYS A 57 11.63 8.42 -15.48
N ILE A 58 11.47 7.13 -15.78
CA ILE A 58 11.87 6.02 -14.90
C ILE A 58 12.78 5.10 -15.68
N ASN A 59 13.94 4.78 -15.11
CA ASN A 59 14.95 3.93 -15.72
C ASN A 59 15.33 2.74 -14.81
N GLY A 60 16.34 1.98 -15.21
CA GLY A 60 16.93 0.91 -14.43
C GLY A 60 15.92 -0.18 -14.04
N PHE A 61 16.00 -0.59 -12.78
CA PHE A 61 15.18 -1.67 -12.23
C PHE A 61 13.67 -1.40 -12.36
N TRP A 62 13.24 -0.20 -11.97
CA TRP A 62 11.82 0.15 -11.97
C TRP A 62 11.24 0.32 -13.36
N LYS A 63 12.01 0.73 -14.37
CA LYS A 63 11.54 0.76 -15.78
C LYS A 63 11.08 -0.62 -16.23
N GLN A 64 11.83 -1.67 -15.88
CA GLN A 64 11.45 -3.05 -16.22
C GLN A 64 10.12 -3.45 -15.57
N GLN A 65 9.89 -3.04 -14.33
CA GLN A 65 8.65 -3.34 -13.62
C GLN A 65 7.47 -2.58 -14.21
N VAL A 66 7.62 -1.27 -14.45
CA VAL A 66 6.60 -0.44 -15.10
C VAL A 66 6.26 -0.97 -16.49
N LYS A 67 7.25 -1.35 -17.30
CA LYS A 67 7.01 -1.97 -18.61
C LYS A 67 6.21 -3.26 -18.50
N LEU A 68 6.57 -4.15 -17.57
CA LEU A 68 5.84 -5.40 -17.35
C LEU A 68 4.35 -5.13 -17.05
N GLN A 69 4.07 -4.16 -16.18
CA GLN A 69 2.68 -3.79 -15.86
C GLN A 69 1.96 -3.18 -17.08
N THR A 70 2.61 -2.23 -17.77
CA THR A 70 2.02 -1.46 -18.86
C THR A 70 1.82 -2.27 -20.13
N GLU A 71 2.80 -3.10 -20.51
CA GLU A 71 2.81 -3.85 -21.76
C GLU A 71 2.07 -5.20 -21.66
N LYS A 72 2.01 -5.79 -20.46
CA LYS A 72 1.54 -7.17 -20.29
C LYS A 72 0.37 -7.28 -19.31
N TRP A 73 0.58 -6.90 -18.03
CA TRP A 73 -0.37 -7.21 -16.97
C TRP A 73 -1.68 -6.41 -17.10
N ILE A 74 -1.63 -5.08 -17.21
CA ILE A 74 -2.83 -4.24 -17.36
C ILE A 74 -3.64 -4.65 -18.61
N PRO A 75 -3.02 -4.81 -19.81
CA PRO A 75 -3.74 -5.33 -20.98
C PRO A 75 -4.31 -6.74 -20.80
N HIS A 76 -3.64 -7.63 -20.06
CA HIS A 76 -4.16 -8.94 -19.71
C HIS A 76 -5.43 -8.82 -18.87
N CYS A 77 -5.41 -8.01 -17.81
CA CYS A 77 -6.56 -7.76 -16.95
C CYS A 77 -7.75 -7.18 -17.73
N MET A 78 -7.50 -6.18 -18.57
CA MET A 78 -8.55 -5.57 -19.42
C MET A 78 -9.22 -6.61 -20.33
N ARG A 79 -8.42 -7.47 -20.99
CA ARG A 79 -8.98 -8.56 -21.83
C ARG A 79 -9.82 -9.55 -21.04
N GLN A 80 -9.40 -9.91 -19.82
CA GLN A 80 -10.18 -10.81 -18.96
C GLN A 80 -11.55 -10.21 -18.60
N MET A 81 -11.60 -8.92 -18.31
CA MET A 81 -12.82 -8.19 -17.95
C MET A 81 -13.77 -7.99 -19.14
N GLU A 82 -13.26 -7.96 -20.37
CA GLU A 82 -14.04 -7.82 -21.62
C GLU A 82 -14.53 -9.16 -22.16
N ALA A 83 -13.63 -10.14 -22.29
CA ALA A 83 -13.87 -11.37 -23.06
C ALA A 83 -14.77 -12.38 -22.36
N GLY A 84 -15.13 -12.11 -21.11
CA GLY A 84 -16.01 -13.00 -20.38
C GLY A 84 -15.29 -14.23 -19.86
N GLY A 85 -14.22 -14.03 -19.14
CA GLY A 85 -13.73 -14.96 -18.13
C GLY A 85 -14.84 -15.20 -17.10
N GLU A 86 -14.51 -15.62 -15.93
CA GLU A 86 -15.50 -15.86 -14.88
C GLU A 86 -16.28 -14.57 -14.45
N GLY A 87 -15.76 -13.37 -14.79
CA GLY A 87 -16.29 -12.08 -14.32
C GLY A 87 -17.23 -11.36 -15.28
N ARG A 88 -16.82 -11.06 -16.50
CA ARG A 88 -17.53 -10.17 -17.46
C ARG A 88 -17.86 -8.79 -16.88
N GLU A 89 -16.95 -8.22 -16.09
CA GLU A 89 -17.18 -7.02 -15.29
C GLU A 89 -17.64 -5.83 -16.16
N LEU A 90 -17.02 -5.63 -17.33
CA LEU A 90 -17.41 -4.56 -18.26
C LEU A 90 -18.83 -4.72 -18.78
N LEU A 91 -19.28 -5.96 -19.03
CA LEU A 91 -20.65 -6.22 -19.49
C LEU A 91 -21.70 -5.92 -18.44
N ASN A 92 -21.36 -5.99 -17.16
CA ASN A 92 -22.25 -5.56 -16.07
C ASN A 92 -22.52 -4.05 -16.12
N LEU A 93 -21.49 -3.24 -16.39
CA LEU A 93 -21.65 -1.79 -16.59
C LEU A 93 -22.48 -1.48 -17.85
N VAL A 94 -22.25 -2.20 -18.96
CA VAL A 94 -23.10 -2.09 -20.17
C VAL A 94 -24.54 -2.43 -19.85
N ALA A 95 -24.79 -3.51 -19.09
CA ALA A 95 -26.14 -3.90 -18.68
C ALA A 95 -26.80 -2.85 -17.77
N ALA A 96 -26.07 -2.28 -16.83
CA ALA A 96 -26.57 -1.18 -15.98
C ALA A 96 -26.96 0.03 -16.83
N GLY A 97 -26.14 0.45 -17.78
CA GLY A 97 -26.45 1.54 -18.70
C GLY A 97 -27.73 1.26 -19.52
N LYS A 98 -27.93 0.03 -19.98
CA LYS A 98 -29.17 -0.37 -20.67
C LYS A 98 -30.40 -0.25 -19.74
N VAL A 99 -30.31 -0.74 -18.49
CA VAL A 99 -31.39 -0.60 -17.50
C VAL A 99 -31.78 0.87 -17.32
N LEU A 100 -30.78 1.75 -17.20
CA LEU A 100 -31.02 3.19 -16.99
C LEU A 100 -31.72 3.87 -18.18
N ARG A 101 -31.55 3.33 -19.40
CA ARG A 101 -32.25 3.80 -20.62
C ARG A 101 -33.57 3.07 -20.89
N GLY A 102 -33.97 2.12 -20.02
CA GLY A 102 -35.17 1.32 -20.22
C GLY A 102 -35.05 0.25 -21.32
N GLU A 103 -33.82 -0.13 -21.69
CA GLU A 103 -33.54 -1.14 -22.69
C GLU A 103 -33.43 -2.55 -22.09
N PRO A 104 -33.74 -3.61 -22.84
CA PRO A 104 -33.48 -4.97 -22.41
C PRO A 104 -32.00 -5.21 -22.12
N CYS A 105 -31.69 -5.84 -20.99
CA CYS A 105 -30.34 -6.20 -20.60
C CYS A 105 -30.20 -7.69 -20.24
N GLY A 106 -28.95 -8.19 -20.26
CA GLY A 106 -28.61 -9.50 -19.71
C GLY A 106 -28.63 -9.54 -18.19
N LYS A 107 -28.48 -10.76 -17.63
CA LYS A 107 -28.31 -10.93 -16.18
C LYS A 107 -26.96 -10.43 -15.72
N TYR A 108 -26.89 -9.95 -14.49
CA TYR A 108 -25.63 -9.67 -13.80
C TYR A 108 -24.82 -10.97 -13.57
N THR A 109 -23.51 -10.89 -13.68
CA THR A 109 -22.60 -12.03 -13.44
C THR A 109 -21.44 -11.63 -12.54
N GLY A 110 -20.91 -12.58 -11.76
CA GLY A 110 -19.79 -12.36 -10.86
C GLY A 110 -20.19 -11.80 -9.49
N ALA A 111 -19.20 -11.31 -8.76
CA ALA A 111 -19.37 -10.77 -7.42
C ALA A 111 -20.08 -9.40 -7.43
N PRO A 112 -20.91 -9.07 -6.41
CA PRO A 112 -21.60 -7.79 -6.35
C PRO A 112 -20.72 -6.55 -6.50
N TRP A 113 -19.44 -6.66 -6.18
CA TRP A 113 -18.45 -5.57 -6.18
C TRP A 113 -17.54 -5.56 -7.41
N SER A 114 -17.91 -6.25 -8.49
CA SER A 114 -17.06 -6.43 -9.69
C SER A 114 -16.68 -5.13 -10.39
N ASP A 115 -17.49 -4.09 -10.31
CA ASP A 115 -17.22 -2.77 -10.91
C ASP A 115 -15.88 -2.19 -10.42
N ALA A 116 -15.52 -2.46 -9.16
CA ALA A 116 -14.27 -2.00 -8.57
C ALA A 116 -13.02 -2.48 -9.34
N TYR A 117 -13.09 -3.64 -9.99
CA TYR A 117 -11.97 -4.18 -10.77
C TYR A 117 -11.72 -3.38 -12.05
N ILE A 118 -12.78 -2.87 -12.66
CA ILE A 118 -12.69 -1.93 -13.80
C ILE A 118 -12.02 -0.64 -13.33
N TYR A 119 -12.49 -0.06 -12.23
CA TYR A 119 -12.06 1.26 -11.77
C TYR A 119 -10.59 1.26 -11.35
N ASN A 120 -10.15 0.29 -10.55
CA ASN A 120 -8.74 0.21 -10.13
C ASN A 120 -7.79 -0.16 -11.30
N THR A 121 -8.27 -0.88 -12.33
CA THR A 121 -7.48 -1.15 -13.54
C THR A 121 -7.35 0.10 -14.42
N VAL A 122 -8.41 0.92 -14.53
CA VAL A 122 -8.33 2.23 -15.20
C VAL A 122 -7.40 3.18 -14.45
N GLU A 123 -7.45 3.22 -13.11
CA GLU A 123 -6.48 3.99 -12.31
C GLU A 123 -5.04 3.56 -12.61
N ALA A 124 -4.76 2.25 -12.62
CA ALA A 124 -3.44 1.72 -12.96
C ALA A 124 -2.99 2.12 -14.37
N ALA A 125 -3.90 2.08 -15.35
CA ALA A 125 -3.62 2.51 -16.71
C ALA A 125 -3.34 4.02 -16.79
N CYS A 126 -4.08 4.84 -16.05
CA CYS A 126 -3.81 6.29 -15.96
C CYS A 126 -2.41 6.57 -15.41
N LEU A 127 -2.02 5.90 -14.32
CA LEU A 127 -0.67 6.03 -13.76
C LEU A 127 0.42 5.59 -14.74
N ALA A 128 0.17 4.54 -15.55
CA ALA A 128 1.10 4.09 -16.58
C ALA A 128 1.28 5.12 -17.70
N LEU A 129 0.24 5.91 -18.00
CA LEU A 129 0.28 6.97 -19.01
C LEU A 129 1.02 8.25 -18.56
N GLU A 130 1.31 8.37 -17.27
CA GLU A 130 2.11 9.48 -16.70
C GLU A 130 3.62 9.16 -16.69
N VAL A 131 4.04 7.97 -17.12
CA VAL A 131 5.45 7.61 -17.27
C VAL A 131 5.92 7.99 -18.67
N ASP A 132 7.03 8.74 -18.75
CA ASP A 132 7.66 9.08 -20.02
C ASP A 132 8.25 7.82 -20.67
N PRO A 133 7.88 7.46 -21.89
CA PRO A 133 8.48 6.31 -22.58
C PRO A 133 9.97 6.51 -22.89
N ASP A 134 10.48 7.74 -22.93
CA ASP A 134 11.88 8.11 -23.12
C ASP A 134 12.53 7.36 -24.30
N GLY A 135 11.86 7.41 -25.45
CA GLY A 135 12.30 6.77 -26.69
C GLY A 135 12.02 5.25 -26.80
N ASP A 136 11.43 4.63 -25.77
CA ASP A 136 11.05 3.23 -25.81
C ASP A 136 9.76 3.04 -26.63
N ALA A 137 9.92 2.57 -27.88
CA ALA A 137 8.81 2.44 -28.82
C ALA A 137 7.74 1.42 -28.38
N ASP A 138 8.13 0.35 -27.71
CA ASP A 138 7.20 -0.68 -27.22
C ASP A 138 6.35 -0.12 -26.08
N LEU A 139 6.97 0.58 -25.13
CA LEU A 139 6.26 1.25 -24.04
C LEU A 139 5.30 2.31 -24.59
N ALA A 140 5.75 3.15 -25.53
CA ALA A 140 4.91 4.18 -26.16
C ALA A 140 3.71 3.55 -26.90
N LYS A 141 3.91 2.44 -27.62
CA LYS A 141 2.85 1.68 -28.28
C LYS A 141 1.84 1.12 -27.27
N ALA A 142 2.32 0.53 -26.18
CA ALA A 142 1.46 0.00 -25.12
C ALA A 142 0.63 1.11 -24.46
N GLN A 143 1.25 2.26 -24.16
CA GLN A 143 0.56 3.42 -23.63
C GLN A 143 -0.52 3.95 -24.58
N ALA A 144 -0.24 4.02 -25.88
CA ALA A 144 -1.25 4.42 -26.88
C ALA A 144 -2.46 3.47 -26.89
N ALA A 145 -2.21 2.15 -26.77
CA ALA A 145 -3.27 1.15 -26.68
C ALA A 145 -4.10 1.29 -25.38
N LEU A 146 -3.45 1.54 -24.23
CA LEU A 146 -4.14 1.77 -22.97
C LEU A 146 -5.01 3.04 -23.03
N ARG A 147 -4.49 4.12 -23.62
CA ARG A 147 -5.26 5.36 -23.82
C ARG A 147 -6.51 5.12 -24.65
N ALA A 148 -6.38 4.42 -25.79
CA ALA A 148 -7.52 4.07 -26.61
C ALA A 148 -8.55 3.23 -25.87
N LYS A 149 -8.10 2.30 -25.01
CA LYS A 149 -8.97 1.44 -24.22
C LYS A 149 -9.71 2.23 -23.11
N ILE A 150 -9.05 3.18 -22.47
CA ILE A 150 -9.71 4.08 -21.50
C ILE A 150 -10.79 4.90 -22.20
N GLU A 151 -10.51 5.46 -23.37
CA GLU A 151 -11.50 6.22 -24.16
C GLU A 151 -12.71 5.37 -24.59
N GLU A 152 -12.50 4.10 -24.88
CA GLU A 152 -13.59 3.14 -25.16
C GLU A 152 -14.44 2.87 -23.91
N TRP A 153 -13.84 2.77 -22.73
CA TRP A 153 -14.53 2.40 -21.49
C TRP A 153 -15.24 3.58 -20.80
N ILE A 154 -14.76 4.82 -20.97
CA ILE A 154 -15.36 6.01 -20.36
C ILE A 154 -16.87 6.12 -20.62
N PRO A 155 -17.38 6.06 -21.87
CA PRO A 155 -18.83 6.17 -22.11
C PRO A 155 -19.63 5.00 -21.50
N ILE A 156 -19.04 3.82 -21.38
CA ILE A 156 -19.68 2.67 -20.73
C ILE A 156 -19.82 2.93 -19.22
N ILE A 157 -18.75 3.38 -18.59
CA ILE A 157 -18.72 3.72 -17.16
C ILE A 157 -19.72 4.84 -16.87
N LEU A 158 -19.66 5.93 -17.61
CA LEU A 158 -20.56 7.09 -17.42
C LEU A 158 -22.03 6.71 -17.69
N GLY A 159 -22.26 5.83 -18.66
CA GLY A 159 -23.61 5.32 -18.99
C GLY A 159 -24.23 4.48 -17.89
N ALA A 160 -23.43 3.94 -16.95
CA ALA A 160 -23.89 3.16 -15.79
C ALA A 160 -24.17 4.02 -14.54
N GLN A 161 -23.85 5.33 -14.55
CA GLN A 161 -24.12 6.25 -13.44
C GLN A 161 -25.55 6.81 -13.51
N MET A 162 -26.26 6.78 -12.39
CA MET A 162 -27.57 7.40 -12.25
C MET A 162 -27.48 8.94 -12.24
N LYS A 163 -28.59 9.61 -12.51
CA LYS A 163 -28.65 11.09 -12.58
C LYS A 163 -28.28 11.77 -11.27
N ASP A 164 -28.58 11.12 -10.14
CA ASP A 164 -28.26 11.58 -8.78
C ASP A 164 -26.81 11.31 -8.35
N GLY A 165 -26.02 10.66 -9.20
CA GLY A 165 -24.61 10.33 -8.95
C GLY A 165 -24.37 8.91 -8.45
N TYR A 166 -25.40 8.15 -8.09
CA TYR A 166 -25.24 6.76 -7.67
C TYR A 166 -24.65 5.88 -8.78
N ILE A 167 -23.74 4.99 -8.44
CA ILE A 167 -23.13 4.05 -9.39
C ILE A 167 -22.80 2.72 -8.70
N HIS A 168 -23.49 1.65 -9.11
CA HIS A 168 -23.24 0.27 -8.71
C HIS A 168 -24.03 -0.68 -9.62
N SER A 169 -23.35 -1.35 -10.54
CA SER A 169 -24.04 -2.12 -11.58
C SER A 169 -24.87 -3.28 -11.03
N PHE A 170 -24.41 -3.94 -9.95
CA PHE A 170 -25.16 -5.03 -9.31
C PHE A 170 -26.54 -4.59 -8.81
N HIS A 171 -26.63 -3.45 -8.11
CA HIS A 171 -27.91 -2.93 -7.63
C HIS A 171 -28.79 -2.47 -8.78
N THR A 172 -28.20 -1.79 -9.77
CA THR A 172 -28.93 -1.26 -10.92
C THR A 172 -29.55 -2.38 -11.76
N VAL A 173 -28.77 -3.42 -12.09
CA VAL A 173 -29.24 -4.53 -12.93
C VAL A 173 -30.26 -5.41 -12.21
N ASN A 174 -30.02 -5.69 -10.92
CA ASN A 174 -30.92 -6.55 -10.14
C ASN A 174 -32.05 -5.78 -9.42
N LYS A 175 -32.11 -4.45 -9.59
CA LYS A 175 -33.11 -3.57 -8.97
C LYS A 175 -33.17 -3.70 -7.45
N HIS A 176 -32.02 -3.85 -6.81
CA HIS A 176 -31.94 -3.88 -5.35
C HIS A 176 -32.04 -2.46 -4.75
N PRO A 177 -32.61 -2.31 -3.56
CA PRO A 177 -32.58 -1.04 -2.85
C PRO A 177 -31.13 -0.62 -2.53
N HIS A 178 -30.78 0.65 -2.74
CA HIS A 178 -29.45 1.18 -2.49
C HIS A 178 -29.13 1.10 -0.99
N PHE A 179 -27.87 0.76 -0.68
CA PHE A 179 -27.33 0.68 0.68
C PHE A 179 -28.17 -0.22 1.60
N SER A 180 -28.64 -1.36 1.07
CA SER A 180 -29.48 -2.31 1.78
C SER A 180 -28.73 -3.47 2.41
N ASN A 181 -27.53 -3.79 1.90
CA ASN A 181 -26.68 -4.86 2.41
C ASN A 181 -25.21 -4.45 2.37
N ILE A 182 -24.59 -4.38 3.54
CA ILE A 182 -23.16 -4.01 3.70
C ILE A 182 -22.21 -4.99 2.98
N ASP A 183 -22.62 -6.25 2.83
CA ASP A 183 -21.79 -7.30 2.22
C ASP A 183 -21.77 -7.23 0.68
N TRP A 184 -22.56 -6.36 0.06
CA TRP A 184 -22.54 -6.08 -1.38
C TRP A 184 -21.57 -4.96 -1.77
N HIS A 185 -20.90 -4.36 -0.79
CA HIS A 185 -19.73 -3.49 -0.93
C HIS A 185 -19.94 -2.23 -1.80
N GLU A 186 -21.12 -1.61 -1.76
CA GLU A 186 -21.42 -0.40 -2.53
C GLU A 186 -20.37 0.71 -2.30
N PHE A 187 -20.01 0.95 -1.06
CA PHE A 187 -19.01 1.96 -0.69
C PHE A 187 -17.63 1.63 -1.24
N TYR A 188 -17.22 0.37 -1.19
CA TYR A 188 -15.95 -0.08 -1.76
C TYR A 188 -15.88 0.19 -3.27
N VAL A 189 -16.95 -0.11 -4.01
CA VAL A 189 -17.07 0.16 -5.45
C VAL A 189 -16.99 1.65 -5.73
N MET A 190 -17.77 2.46 -5.02
CA MET A 190 -17.76 3.92 -5.17
C MET A 190 -16.42 4.54 -4.79
N GLY A 191 -15.72 3.99 -3.78
CA GLY A 191 -14.38 4.42 -3.42
C GLY A 191 -13.40 4.29 -4.59
N TYR A 192 -13.35 3.15 -5.24
CA TYR A 192 -12.52 2.98 -6.45
C TYR A 192 -12.96 3.86 -7.62
N PHE A 193 -14.25 4.14 -7.73
CA PHE A 193 -14.74 5.09 -8.72
C PHE A 193 -14.20 6.51 -8.49
N LEU A 194 -14.15 6.97 -7.24
CA LEU A 194 -13.54 8.25 -6.88
C LEU A 194 -12.03 8.27 -7.20
N GLU A 195 -11.30 7.22 -6.83
CA GLU A 195 -9.87 7.10 -7.10
C GLU A 195 -9.55 7.09 -8.60
N MET A 196 -10.34 6.38 -9.39
CA MET A 196 -10.26 6.43 -10.86
C MET A 196 -10.45 7.85 -11.40
N GLY A 197 -11.43 8.58 -10.87
CA GLY A 197 -11.68 9.98 -11.23
C GLY A 197 -10.49 10.89 -10.94
N VAL A 198 -9.84 10.69 -9.77
CA VAL A 198 -8.59 11.40 -9.40
C VAL A 198 -7.46 11.09 -10.37
N ALA A 199 -7.22 9.82 -10.67
CA ALA A 199 -6.13 9.39 -11.54
C ALA A 199 -6.31 9.90 -12.98
N HIS A 200 -7.52 9.78 -13.53
CA HIS A 200 -7.81 10.24 -14.88
C HIS A 200 -7.66 11.78 -15.02
N TYR A 201 -8.18 12.54 -14.05
CA TYR A 201 -8.02 13.99 -14.04
C TYR A 201 -6.54 14.41 -14.05
N ARG A 202 -5.72 13.78 -13.20
CA ARG A 202 -4.29 14.04 -13.11
C ARG A 202 -3.57 13.65 -14.41
N MET A 203 -3.81 12.47 -14.93
CA MET A 203 -3.20 11.96 -16.16
C MET A 203 -3.45 12.89 -17.35
N THR A 204 -4.62 13.53 -17.41
CA THR A 204 -4.95 14.50 -18.48
C THR A 204 -4.45 15.93 -18.21
N GLY A 205 -3.79 16.16 -17.07
CA GLY A 205 -3.38 17.50 -16.63
C GLY A 205 -4.59 18.41 -16.40
N GLY A 206 -5.72 17.84 -15.97
CA GLY A 206 -6.97 18.56 -15.73
C GLY A 206 -7.77 18.95 -16.97
N LYS A 207 -7.33 18.55 -18.17
CA LYS A 207 -7.98 18.90 -19.44
C LYS A 207 -9.26 18.13 -19.71
N ASP A 208 -9.35 16.90 -19.21
CA ASP A 208 -10.54 16.05 -19.31
C ASP A 208 -11.16 15.85 -17.93
N ARG A 209 -12.36 16.39 -17.77
CA ARG A 209 -13.10 16.37 -16.50
C ARG A 209 -14.20 15.30 -16.47
N ARG A 210 -14.42 14.53 -17.53
CA ARG A 210 -15.55 13.59 -17.63
C ARG A 210 -15.67 12.66 -16.42
N LEU A 211 -14.60 11.94 -16.06
CA LEU A 211 -14.60 11.06 -14.91
C LEU A 211 -14.50 11.83 -13.57
N PHE A 212 -13.83 12.97 -13.54
CA PHE A 212 -13.77 13.83 -12.35
C PHE A 212 -15.16 14.39 -12.00
N ASP A 213 -15.89 14.95 -12.97
CA ASP A 213 -17.24 15.49 -12.73
C ASP A 213 -18.25 14.37 -12.35
N ALA A 214 -18.08 13.18 -12.90
CA ALA A 214 -18.86 12.01 -12.49
C ALA A 214 -18.53 11.58 -11.04
N ALA A 215 -17.26 11.63 -10.65
CA ALA A 215 -16.81 11.36 -9.28
C ALA A 215 -17.32 12.43 -8.30
N VAL A 216 -17.35 13.72 -8.69
CA VAL A 216 -17.98 14.79 -7.89
C VAL A 216 -19.45 14.45 -7.62
N LYS A 217 -20.23 14.09 -8.64
CA LYS A 217 -21.63 13.70 -8.47
C LYS A 217 -21.81 12.50 -7.51
N CYS A 218 -20.92 11.50 -7.62
CA CYS A 218 -20.95 10.34 -6.74
C CYS A 218 -20.64 10.73 -5.28
N ALA A 219 -19.60 11.51 -5.05
CA ALA A 219 -19.22 11.95 -3.71
C ALA A 219 -20.28 12.88 -3.09
N ASP A 220 -20.90 13.75 -3.91
CA ASP A 220 -22.01 14.61 -3.47
C ASP A 220 -23.25 13.79 -3.10
N HIS A 221 -23.62 12.79 -3.90
CA HIS A 221 -24.70 11.84 -3.57
C HIS A 221 -24.48 11.17 -2.21
N LEU A 222 -23.24 10.78 -1.93
CA LEU A 222 -22.88 10.19 -0.62
C LEU A 222 -23.03 11.23 0.51
N CYS A 223 -22.53 12.46 0.29
CA CYS A 223 -22.67 13.55 1.27
C CYS A 223 -24.13 13.96 1.52
N ASP A 224 -24.98 13.90 0.51
CA ASP A 224 -26.40 14.19 0.63
C ASP A 224 -27.17 13.09 1.39
N THR A 225 -26.76 11.85 1.20
CA THR A 225 -27.41 10.67 1.79
C THR A 225 -26.95 10.41 3.22
N PHE A 226 -25.64 10.56 3.51
CA PHE A 226 -25.03 10.15 4.76
C PHE A 226 -24.43 11.32 5.54
N GLY A 227 -24.41 11.18 6.87
CA GLY A 227 -23.88 12.19 7.76
C GLY A 227 -24.67 12.26 9.08
N PRO A 228 -24.47 13.35 9.86
CA PRO A 228 -25.24 13.57 11.07
C PRO A 228 -26.76 13.66 10.79
N PRO A 229 -27.62 13.32 11.78
CA PRO A 229 -29.08 13.44 11.64
C PRO A 229 -29.49 14.81 11.07
N PRO A 230 -30.49 14.87 10.17
CA PRO A 230 -31.41 13.82 9.76
C PRO A 230 -30.91 12.88 8.64
N LYS A 231 -29.64 13.00 8.22
CA LYS A 231 -29.05 12.11 7.23
C LYS A 231 -28.88 10.70 7.79
N ARG A 232 -28.73 9.76 6.86
CA ARG A 232 -28.62 8.34 7.20
C ARG A 232 -27.23 8.02 7.77
N THR A 233 -27.18 7.22 8.83
CA THR A 233 -25.96 6.56 9.29
C THR A 233 -25.84 5.18 8.61
N TRP A 234 -24.68 4.85 8.11
CA TRP A 234 -24.37 3.57 7.48
C TRP A 234 -22.92 3.21 7.73
N LYS A 235 -22.54 1.95 7.52
CA LYS A 235 -21.16 1.52 7.61
C LYS A 235 -20.66 0.90 6.31
N ASN A 236 -19.35 0.94 6.14
CA ASN A 236 -18.66 0.25 5.07
C ASN A 236 -18.46 -1.24 5.45
N GLY A 237 -18.93 -2.17 4.62
CA GLY A 237 -18.65 -3.59 4.79
C GLY A 237 -17.20 -3.94 4.42
N HIS A 238 -16.62 -3.22 3.45
CA HIS A 238 -15.22 -3.30 3.08
C HIS A 238 -14.63 -1.89 3.04
N PRO A 239 -13.84 -1.46 4.05
CA PRO A 239 -13.19 -0.16 4.08
C PRO A 239 -12.39 0.16 2.80
N GLY A 240 -12.27 1.44 2.49
CA GLY A 240 -11.61 1.99 1.29
C GLY A 240 -12.24 3.29 0.81
N MET A 241 -13.56 3.45 0.99
CA MET A 241 -14.28 4.68 0.66
C MET A 241 -13.74 5.87 1.46
N GLU A 242 -13.44 5.67 2.73
CA GLU A 242 -13.01 6.72 3.65
C GLU A 242 -11.70 7.34 3.19
N HIS A 243 -10.71 6.51 2.80
CA HIS A 243 -9.45 6.97 2.20
C HIS A 243 -9.68 7.65 0.84
N ALA A 244 -10.53 7.07 -0.01
CA ALA A 244 -10.86 7.63 -1.31
C ALA A 244 -11.52 9.02 -1.19
N LEU A 245 -12.42 9.21 -0.23
CA LEU A 245 -13.04 10.53 0.06
C LEU A 245 -12.00 11.56 0.49
N CYS A 246 -11.04 11.19 1.33
CA CYS A 246 -9.94 12.07 1.75
C CYS A 246 -9.08 12.50 0.55
N ARG A 247 -8.62 11.55 -0.29
CA ARG A 247 -7.85 11.83 -1.50
C ARG A 247 -8.62 12.67 -2.51
N PHE A 248 -9.90 12.36 -2.69
CA PHE A 248 -10.76 13.10 -3.58
C PHE A 248 -10.99 14.53 -3.08
N GLY A 249 -11.20 14.71 -1.78
CA GLY A 249 -11.32 16.00 -1.13
C GLY A 249 -10.09 16.87 -1.31
N ASP A 250 -8.87 16.30 -1.12
CA ASP A 250 -7.61 17.01 -1.39
C ASP A 250 -7.55 17.50 -2.85
N LEU A 251 -7.96 16.68 -3.83
CA LEU A 251 -7.98 17.09 -5.24
C LEU A 251 -9.02 18.18 -5.50
N VAL A 252 -10.23 18.05 -4.97
CA VAL A 252 -11.30 19.05 -5.14
C VAL A 252 -10.87 20.39 -4.55
N ASN A 253 -10.22 20.39 -3.38
CA ASN A 253 -9.65 21.61 -2.79
C ASN A 253 -8.61 22.26 -3.70
N ALA A 254 -7.77 21.47 -4.37
CA ALA A 254 -6.75 21.99 -5.28
C ALA A 254 -7.35 22.52 -6.61
N VAL A 255 -8.45 21.94 -7.09
CA VAL A 255 -9.05 22.23 -8.41
C VAL A 255 -10.16 23.27 -8.33
N GLU A 256 -11.07 23.13 -7.36
CA GLU A 256 -12.28 23.96 -7.23
C GLU A 256 -12.10 25.10 -6.21
N GLY A 257 -11.01 25.08 -5.43
CA GLY A 257 -10.67 26.05 -4.41
C GLY A 257 -10.73 25.50 -2.99
N ALA A 258 -9.91 26.09 -2.12
CA ALA A 258 -9.75 25.66 -0.73
C ALA A 258 -11.11 25.55 0.00
N GLY A 259 -11.29 24.49 0.76
CA GLY A 259 -12.50 24.20 1.53
C GLY A 259 -13.64 23.52 0.74
N LYS A 260 -13.57 23.45 -0.59
CA LYS A 260 -14.62 22.82 -1.41
C LYS A 260 -14.68 21.31 -1.23
N GLY A 261 -13.53 20.68 -0.95
CA GLY A 261 -13.40 19.25 -0.72
C GLY A 261 -13.54 18.83 0.75
N ASP A 262 -13.58 19.75 1.71
CA ASP A 262 -13.58 19.43 3.15
C ASP A 262 -14.78 18.59 3.57
N LYS A 263 -15.93 18.76 2.92
CA LYS A 263 -17.14 17.94 3.16
C LYS A 263 -16.90 16.45 2.96
N TYR A 264 -16.00 16.07 2.07
CA TYR A 264 -15.68 14.66 1.80
C TYR A 264 -14.82 14.07 2.92
N ALA A 265 -13.82 14.81 3.39
CA ALA A 265 -13.04 14.41 4.57
C ALA A 265 -13.92 14.33 5.84
N ALA A 266 -14.85 15.26 6.00
CA ALA A 266 -15.81 15.23 7.10
C ALA A 266 -16.71 13.99 7.03
N LEU A 267 -17.16 13.59 5.83
CA LEU A 267 -17.94 12.35 5.64
C LEU A 267 -17.11 11.11 5.92
N ALA A 268 -15.82 11.08 5.48
CA ALA A 268 -14.90 9.99 5.82
C ALA A 268 -14.77 9.82 7.33
N LYS A 269 -14.56 10.93 8.07
CA LYS A 269 -14.51 10.91 9.53
C LYS A 269 -15.82 10.40 10.13
N HIS A 270 -16.97 10.85 9.63
CA HIS A 270 -18.27 10.38 10.09
C HIS A 270 -18.41 8.86 9.95
N PHE A 271 -18.01 8.27 8.83
CA PHE A 271 -18.03 6.81 8.67
C PHE A 271 -17.13 6.09 9.66
N LEU A 272 -15.92 6.58 9.90
CA LEU A 272 -14.99 6.01 10.87
C LEU A 272 -15.51 6.12 12.31
N ASP A 273 -16.09 7.28 12.68
CA ASP A 273 -16.64 7.51 14.02
C ASP A 273 -17.80 6.55 14.34
N HIS A 274 -18.64 6.24 13.34
CA HIS A 274 -19.87 5.46 13.50
C HIS A 274 -19.79 4.02 13.00
N GLN A 275 -18.62 3.56 12.53
CA GLN A 275 -18.42 2.21 11.99
C GLN A 275 -18.86 1.11 12.96
N HIS A 276 -18.65 1.30 14.26
CA HIS A 276 -18.91 0.32 15.31
C HIS A 276 -20.40 0.23 15.73
N GLU A 277 -21.23 1.19 15.35
CA GLU A 277 -22.64 1.26 15.78
C GLU A 277 -23.54 0.29 15.03
N ILE A 278 -23.13 -0.17 13.84
CA ILE A 278 -23.94 -1.00 12.96
C ILE A 278 -23.31 -2.40 12.85
N LYS A 279 -23.97 -3.42 13.44
CA LYS A 279 -23.53 -4.83 13.40
C LYS A 279 -22.01 -4.96 13.69
N PRO A 280 -21.52 -4.66 14.90
CA PRO A 280 -20.10 -4.71 15.26
C PRO A 280 -19.47 -6.04 14.87
N ASN A 281 -18.28 -6.00 14.24
CA ASN A 281 -17.59 -7.19 13.78
C ASN A 281 -16.08 -6.93 13.64
N VAL A 282 -15.25 -7.79 14.21
CA VAL A 282 -13.80 -7.77 14.08
C VAL A 282 -13.37 -7.85 12.60
N TYR A 283 -14.07 -8.62 11.79
CA TYR A 283 -13.73 -8.89 10.38
C TYR A 283 -13.62 -7.61 9.53
N ASN A 284 -14.41 -6.58 9.83
CA ASN A 284 -14.42 -5.30 9.12
C ASN A 284 -14.11 -4.09 10.04
N GLN A 285 -13.30 -4.30 11.07
CA GLN A 285 -12.80 -3.27 11.99
C GLN A 285 -13.92 -2.44 12.65
N SER A 286 -15.03 -3.08 13.00
CA SER A 286 -16.18 -2.38 13.62
C SER A 286 -16.56 -2.90 15.00
N GLU A 287 -15.71 -3.69 15.65
CA GLU A 287 -15.96 -4.24 16.98
C GLU A 287 -15.96 -3.19 18.10
N GLN A 288 -15.32 -2.06 17.87
CA GLN A 288 -15.15 -0.97 18.83
C GLN A 288 -14.94 0.38 18.11
N PRO A 289 -15.07 1.52 18.80
CA PRO A 289 -14.76 2.82 18.22
C PRO A 289 -13.33 2.86 17.64
N ALA A 290 -13.16 3.45 16.45
CA ALA A 290 -11.88 3.52 15.75
C ALA A 290 -10.76 4.07 16.63
N VAL A 291 -11.02 5.15 17.36
CA VAL A 291 -10.05 5.80 18.27
C VAL A 291 -9.67 4.97 19.50
N SER A 292 -10.39 3.90 19.78
CA SER A 292 -10.12 2.98 20.90
C SER A 292 -9.28 1.77 20.47
N MET A 293 -9.06 1.57 19.18
CA MET A 293 -8.29 0.45 18.66
C MET A 293 -6.81 0.56 19.03
N ALA A 294 -6.19 -0.60 19.30
CA ALA A 294 -4.77 -0.69 19.65
C ALA A 294 -4.07 -1.88 19.00
N GLU A 295 -4.80 -2.71 18.26
CA GLU A 295 -4.30 -3.96 17.68
C GLU A 295 -4.81 -4.12 16.25
N ALA A 296 -3.92 -4.57 15.35
CA ALA A 296 -4.28 -4.96 13.99
C ALA A 296 -5.02 -6.31 14.03
N ARG A 297 -6.30 -6.31 13.61
CA ARG A 297 -7.19 -7.46 13.70
C ARG A 297 -8.13 -7.56 12.50
N GLY A 298 -8.75 -8.71 12.35
CA GLY A 298 -9.73 -8.97 11.29
C GLY A 298 -9.09 -9.14 9.93
N HIS A 299 -9.88 -8.97 8.87
CA HIS A 299 -9.42 -9.15 7.49
C HIS A 299 -8.33 -8.13 7.13
N ALA A 300 -7.18 -8.61 6.65
CA ALA A 300 -5.97 -7.78 6.55
C ALA A 300 -6.10 -6.62 5.54
N VAL A 301 -6.75 -6.84 4.39
CA VAL A 301 -6.98 -5.76 3.40
C VAL A 301 -7.90 -4.70 3.96
N ARG A 302 -9.04 -5.09 4.57
CA ARG A 302 -9.98 -4.16 5.18
C ARG A 302 -9.30 -3.35 6.28
N ALA A 303 -8.49 -4.00 7.10
CA ALA A 303 -7.75 -3.39 8.19
C ALA A 303 -6.75 -2.33 7.67
N THR A 304 -5.89 -2.69 6.72
CA THR A 304 -4.90 -1.75 6.19
C THR A 304 -5.55 -0.54 5.53
N TYR A 305 -6.67 -0.70 4.81
CA TYR A 305 -7.41 0.40 4.22
C TYR A 305 -8.10 1.28 5.28
N PHE A 306 -8.67 0.66 6.32
CA PHE A 306 -9.27 1.38 7.44
C PHE A 306 -8.23 2.22 8.20
N TYR A 307 -7.06 1.64 8.48
CA TYR A 307 -5.96 2.35 9.17
C TYR A 307 -5.34 3.45 8.28
N THR A 308 -5.30 3.25 6.96
CA THR A 308 -4.94 4.32 6.01
C THR A 308 -5.87 5.51 6.14
N ALA A 309 -7.20 5.27 6.16
CA ALA A 309 -8.19 6.32 6.33
C ALA A 309 -8.13 7.00 7.71
N MET A 310 -7.84 6.25 8.78
CA MET A 310 -7.61 6.83 10.12
C MET A 310 -6.42 7.80 10.11
N ALA A 311 -5.33 7.44 9.42
CA ALA A 311 -4.17 8.30 9.26
C ALA A 311 -4.49 9.56 8.42
N ASP A 312 -5.27 9.42 7.35
CA ASP A 312 -5.74 10.56 6.57
C ASP A 312 -6.61 11.52 7.38
N VAL A 313 -7.56 10.99 8.15
CA VAL A 313 -8.43 11.80 9.02
C VAL A 313 -7.61 12.51 10.10
N ALA A 314 -6.65 11.81 10.74
CA ALA A 314 -5.72 12.45 11.67
C ALA A 314 -5.00 13.63 11.01
N ARG A 315 -4.44 13.44 9.81
CA ARG A 315 -3.72 14.47 9.05
C ARG A 315 -4.60 15.66 8.68
N LEU A 316 -5.81 15.41 8.18
CA LEU A 316 -6.69 16.46 7.66
C LEU A 316 -7.41 17.25 8.74
N THR A 317 -7.68 16.62 9.89
CA THR A 317 -8.46 17.23 10.98
C THR A 317 -7.63 17.67 12.17
N GLY A 318 -6.37 17.20 12.30
CA GLY A 318 -5.57 17.40 13.49
C GLY A 318 -6.05 16.63 14.72
N ASP A 319 -6.92 15.63 14.55
CA ASP A 319 -7.52 14.86 15.65
C ASP A 319 -6.50 13.94 16.32
N GLY A 320 -6.02 14.33 17.51
CA GLY A 320 -5.03 13.59 18.28
C GLY A 320 -5.50 12.21 18.76
N ALA A 321 -6.81 11.95 18.84
CA ALA A 321 -7.32 10.64 19.21
C ALA A 321 -7.12 9.63 18.05
N TYR A 322 -7.35 10.06 16.81
CA TYR A 322 -7.04 9.27 15.62
C TYR A 322 -5.55 9.03 15.47
N LEU A 323 -4.71 10.07 15.66
CA LEU A 323 -3.25 9.94 15.62
C LEU A 323 -2.78 8.90 16.63
N SER A 324 -3.17 9.04 17.89
CA SER A 324 -2.77 8.11 18.95
C SER A 324 -3.25 6.66 18.69
N ALA A 325 -4.44 6.49 18.09
CA ALA A 325 -4.95 5.16 17.77
C ALA A 325 -4.16 4.52 16.64
N VAL A 326 -3.91 5.24 15.54
CA VAL A 326 -3.20 4.67 14.38
C VAL A 326 -1.75 4.35 14.73
N ASP A 327 -1.10 5.13 15.62
CA ASP A 327 0.25 4.83 16.12
C ASP A 327 0.30 3.52 16.93
N ARG A 328 -0.67 3.31 17.82
CA ARG A 328 -0.76 2.05 18.59
C ARG A 328 -0.98 0.84 17.68
N ILE A 329 -1.88 0.98 16.70
CA ILE A 329 -2.17 -0.10 15.76
C ILE A 329 -0.95 -0.40 14.88
N TRP A 330 -0.24 0.65 14.42
CA TRP A 330 1.00 0.50 13.65
C TRP A 330 2.05 -0.27 14.45
N ALA A 331 2.30 0.13 15.68
CA ALA A 331 3.27 -0.54 16.55
C ALA A 331 2.91 -2.03 16.75
N ASN A 332 1.63 -2.35 16.96
CA ASN A 332 1.19 -3.74 17.06
C ASN A 332 1.39 -4.50 15.73
N ALA A 333 0.96 -3.92 14.61
CA ALA A 333 1.05 -4.58 13.31
C ALA A 333 2.50 -4.87 12.93
N ILE A 334 3.38 -3.87 13.02
CA ILE A 334 4.74 -3.96 12.52
C ILE A 334 5.65 -4.75 13.47
N HIS A 335 5.53 -4.56 14.78
CA HIS A 335 6.43 -5.21 15.73
C HIS A 335 5.94 -6.59 16.21
N ARG A 336 4.76 -7.06 15.74
CA ARG A 336 4.20 -8.35 16.19
C ARG A 336 3.56 -9.20 15.11
N LYS A 337 3.18 -8.62 13.94
CA LYS A 337 2.36 -9.30 12.92
C LYS A 337 2.84 -9.11 11.48
N HIS A 338 3.99 -8.46 11.29
CA HIS A 338 4.59 -8.15 9.99
C HIS A 338 5.57 -9.24 9.55
N TYR A 339 5.45 -9.70 8.34
CA TYR A 339 6.36 -10.69 7.75
C TYR A 339 7.62 -10.02 7.17
N LEU A 340 8.76 -10.71 7.26
CA LEU A 340 10.03 -10.24 6.69
C LEU A 340 9.92 -9.84 5.21
N THR A 341 9.01 -10.48 4.48
CA THR A 341 8.71 -10.17 3.07
C THR A 341 7.78 -8.98 2.87
N GLY A 342 7.47 -8.22 3.91
CA GLY A 342 6.57 -7.06 3.81
C GLY A 342 5.08 -7.42 3.69
N GLY A 343 4.72 -8.69 3.89
CA GLY A 343 3.33 -9.13 3.93
C GLY A 343 2.69 -8.96 5.30
N VAL A 344 1.37 -8.90 5.33
CA VAL A 344 0.54 -8.96 6.54
C VAL A 344 -0.67 -9.86 6.29
N GLY A 345 -1.31 -10.35 7.38
CA GLY A 345 -2.43 -11.28 7.27
C GLY A 345 -1.98 -12.73 7.21
N ALA A 346 -1.83 -13.36 8.38
CA ALA A 346 -1.28 -14.71 8.52
C ALA A 346 -2.31 -15.80 8.23
N SER A 347 -3.59 -15.57 8.58
CA SER A 347 -4.64 -16.58 8.59
C SER A 347 -5.31 -16.77 7.24
N HIS A 348 -5.45 -18.01 6.80
CA HIS A 348 -6.31 -18.39 5.68
C HIS A 348 -7.80 -18.26 6.03
N GLN A 349 -8.15 -18.39 7.30
CA GLN A 349 -9.52 -18.19 7.75
C GLN A 349 -9.85 -16.71 7.84
N GLY A 350 -10.73 -16.25 6.96
CA GLY A 350 -11.14 -14.85 6.89
C GLY A 350 -10.05 -13.90 6.40
N GLU A 351 -8.97 -14.42 5.76
CA GLU A 351 -7.89 -13.59 5.20
C GLU A 351 -7.32 -12.59 6.23
N ALA A 352 -7.19 -13.04 7.48
CA ALA A 352 -7.12 -12.18 8.64
C ALA A 352 -5.71 -12.09 9.25
N PHE A 353 -5.48 -11.03 10.04
CA PHE A 353 -4.42 -11.05 11.02
C PHE A 353 -4.63 -12.20 12.01
N ALA A 354 -3.56 -12.88 12.39
CA ALA A 354 -3.55 -13.82 13.52
C ALA A 354 -3.19 -13.10 14.82
N GLY A 355 -3.00 -13.87 15.90
CA GLY A 355 -2.51 -13.34 17.18
C GLY A 355 -1.08 -12.79 17.08
N ASP A 356 -0.66 -12.06 18.13
CA ASP A 356 0.70 -11.55 18.24
C ASP A 356 1.71 -12.70 18.13
N PHE A 357 2.74 -12.54 17.28
CA PHE A 357 3.80 -13.52 17.02
C PHE A 357 3.35 -14.82 16.34
N GLU A 358 2.08 -14.92 15.93
CA GLU A 358 1.57 -16.03 15.13
C GLU A 358 1.84 -15.80 13.65
N LEU A 359 3.06 -16.12 13.22
CA LEU A 359 3.56 -15.86 11.86
C LEU A 359 3.99 -17.19 11.17
N PRO A 360 3.04 -18.07 10.80
CA PRO A 360 3.35 -19.31 10.09
C PRO A 360 3.90 -19.03 8.68
N ASN A 361 4.85 -19.86 8.20
CA ASN A 361 5.49 -19.67 6.91
C ASN A 361 4.57 -19.96 5.70
N ASN A 362 3.46 -20.68 5.90
CA ASN A 362 2.40 -20.88 4.91
C ASN A 362 1.32 -19.78 4.97
N ALA A 363 1.67 -18.61 5.43
CA ALA A 363 0.78 -17.46 5.61
C ALA A 363 -0.07 -17.13 4.37
N TYR A 364 -1.22 -16.52 4.61
CA TYR A 364 -2.05 -16.01 3.51
C TYR A 364 -1.37 -14.85 2.78
N CYS A 365 -0.99 -13.79 3.48
CA CYS A 365 -0.27 -12.63 2.95
C CYS A 365 -0.82 -12.18 1.60
N GLU A 366 -2.08 -11.78 1.55
CA GLU A 366 -2.73 -11.34 0.32
C GLU A 366 -1.99 -10.19 -0.36
N SER A 367 -1.93 -10.22 -1.69
CA SER A 367 -1.31 -9.15 -2.47
C SER A 367 -1.95 -7.78 -2.20
N CYS A 368 -3.29 -7.72 -2.05
CA CYS A 368 -3.98 -6.47 -1.69
C CYS A 368 -3.62 -5.98 -0.28
N ALA A 369 -3.33 -6.88 0.67
CA ALA A 369 -2.90 -6.48 2.01
C ALA A 369 -1.51 -5.82 1.99
N GLY A 370 -0.61 -6.32 1.13
CA GLY A 370 0.69 -5.68 0.87
C GLY A 370 0.54 -4.30 0.20
N CYS A 371 -0.38 -4.17 -0.77
CA CYS A 371 -0.73 -2.86 -1.34
C CYS A 371 -1.28 -1.92 -0.26
N GLY A 372 -2.23 -2.37 0.55
CA GLY A 372 -2.81 -1.59 1.64
C GLY A 372 -1.80 -1.18 2.71
N LEU A 373 -0.83 -2.05 3.03
CA LEU A 373 0.28 -1.69 3.93
C LEU A 373 1.14 -0.57 3.32
N SER A 374 1.37 -0.60 2.00
CA SER A 374 2.10 0.49 1.32
C SER A 374 1.34 1.82 1.38
N PHE A 375 0.01 1.82 1.22
CA PHE A 375 -0.82 3.03 1.36
C PHE A 375 -0.82 3.55 2.80
N TRP A 376 -0.95 2.66 3.77
CA TRP A 376 -0.91 3.04 5.19
C TRP A 376 0.45 3.62 5.58
N ALA A 377 1.55 3.00 5.14
CA ALA A 377 2.91 3.48 5.38
C ALA A 377 3.14 4.88 4.78
N GLU A 378 2.59 5.17 3.57
CA GLU A 378 2.65 6.50 2.97
C GLU A 378 1.97 7.55 3.87
N GLN A 379 0.76 7.27 4.38
CA GLN A 379 0.05 8.23 5.23
C GLN A 379 0.76 8.42 6.59
N MET A 380 1.29 7.36 7.18
CA MET A 380 2.09 7.46 8.41
C MET A 380 3.36 8.29 8.19
N HIS A 381 4.06 8.09 7.06
CA HIS A 381 5.20 8.92 6.69
C HIS A 381 4.83 10.39 6.55
N ARG A 382 3.70 10.70 5.93
CA ARG A 382 3.20 12.08 5.81
C ARG A 382 2.89 12.72 7.16
N LEU A 383 2.39 11.94 8.12
CA LEU A 383 2.09 12.41 9.48
C LEU A 383 3.35 12.68 10.31
N HIS A 384 4.33 11.78 10.25
CA HIS A 384 5.45 11.76 11.21
C HIS A 384 6.77 12.25 10.63
N THR A 385 6.91 12.32 9.31
CA THR A 385 8.17 12.68 8.62
C THR A 385 9.34 11.77 9.03
N ASP A 386 9.04 10.47 9.28
CA ASP A 386 10.01 9.47 9.71
C ASP A 386 10.20 8.41 8.61
N ALA A 387 11.47 8.20 8.22
CA ALA A 387 11.85 7.25 7.18
C ALA A 387 11.56 5.79 7.53
N HIS A 388 11.34 5.45 8.80
CA HIS A 388 10.93 4.10 9.21
C HIS A 388 9.67 3.62 8.45
N TYR A 389 8.71 4.50 8.23
CA TYR A 389 7.51 4.16 7.45
C TYR A 389 7.84 3.87 5.98
N VAL A 390 8.80 4.60 5.43
CA VAL A 390 9.29 4.36 4.05
C VAL A 390 10.05 3.03 3.96
N ASP A 391 10.80 2.64 5.00
CA ASP A 391 11.50 1.34 5.05
C ASP A 391 10.50 0.18 5.02
N VAL A 392 9.39 0.26 5.80
CA VAL A 392 8.29 -0.73 5.75
C VAL A 392 7.63 -0.75 4.38
N GLN A 393 7.36 0.42 3.78
CA GLN A 393 6.79 0.53 2.44
C GLN A 393 7.72 -0.10 1.39
N GLU A 394 9.01 0.19 1.43
CA GLU A 394 10.01 -0.40 0.53
C GLU A 394 10.04 -1.91 0.64
N ARG A 395 10.02 -2.46 1.86
CA ARG A 395 9.98 -3.91 2.11
C ARG A 395 8.74 -4.56 1.48
N ALA A 396 7.57 -3.97 1.65
CA ALA A 396 6.31 -4.45 1.07
C ALA A 396 6.36 -4.38 -0.48
N LEU A 397 6.79 -3.25 -1.05
CA LEU A 397 6.88 -3.07 -2.49
C LEU A 397 7.82 -4.07 -3.15
N PHE A 398 9.08 -4.19 -2.66
CA PHE A 398 10.10 -5.02 -3.29
C PHE A 398 9.88 -6.55 -3.13
N ASN A 399 9.13 -7.03 -2.13
CA ASN A 399 9.07 -8.46 -1.85
C ASN A 399 7.66 -9.06 -1.90
N ASN A 400 6.64 -8.38 -1.35
CA ASN A 400 5.26 -8.86 -1.39
C ASN A 400 4.58 -8.45 -2.70
N VAL A 401 4.44 -7.13 -2.96
CA VAL A 401 3.65 -6.61 -4.09
C VAL A 401 4.32 -6.95 -5.43
N LEU A 402 5.63 -6.67 -5.58
CA LEU A 402 6.37 -6.97 -6.80
C LEU A 402 6.40 -8.48 -7.09
N GLY A 403 6.47 -9.30 -6.04
CA GLY A 403 6.45 -10.76 -6.14
C GLY A 403 5.12 -11.35 -6.60
N SER A 404 4.07 -10.55 -6.66
CA SER A 404 2.74 -11.06 -7.01
C SER A 404 2.60 -11.36 -8.50
N VAL A 405 3.12 -10.52 -9.41
CA VAL A 405 3.01 -10.75 -10.86
C VAL A 405 4.18 -11.58 -11.39
N GLU A 406 3.86 -12.57 -12.21
CA GLU A 406 4.85 -13.38 -12.91
C GLU A 406 5.62 -12.56 -13.95
N ARG A 407 6.84 -12.95 -14.24
CA ARG A 407 7.66 -12.26 -15.27
C ARG A 407 7.12 -12.39 -16.70
N SER A 408 6.23 -13.34 -16.96
CA SER A 408 5.45 -13.39 -18.20
C SER A 408 4.46 -12.23 -18.32
N GLY A 409 3.99 -11.67 -17.19
CA GLY A 409 3.01 -10.62 -17.09
C GLY A 409 1.56 -11.08 -17.37
N THR A 410 1.28 -12.39 -17.25
CA THR A 410 -0.06 -12.96 -17.49
C THR A 410 -0.60 -13.81 -16.35
N ASN A 411 0.22 -14.03 -15.31
CA ASN A 411 -0.17 -14.80 -14.13
C ASN A 411 0.20 -14.03 -12.86
N PHE A 412 -0.50 -14.30 -11.76
CA PHE A 412 -0.25 -13.64 -10.48
C PHE A 412 -0.50 -14.55 -9.28
N TYR A 413 -0.02 -14.13 -8.12
CA TYR A 413 -0.38 -14.66 -6.81
C TYR A 413 -1.42 -13.76 -6.15
N TYR A 414 -2.49 -14.36 -5.69
CA TYR A 414 -3.39 -13.76 -4.71
C TYR A 414 -2.74 -13.80 -3.31
N GLN A 415 -2.16 -14.95 -2.96
CA GLN A 415 -1.50 -15.23 -1.69
C GLN A 415 0.02 -15.31 -1.86
N ASN A 416 0.76 -14.81 -0.86
CA ASN A 416 2.23 -14.73 -0.89
C ASN A 416 2.88 -15.42 0.33
N PRO A 417 2.75 -16.74 0.49
CA PRO A 417 3.40 -17.48 1.58
C PRO A 417 4.92 -17.47 1.46
N LEU A 418 5.61 -17.62 2.60
CA LEU A 418 7.07 -17.66 2.67
C LEU A 418 7.63 -19.07 2.36
N ILE A 419 6.77 -20.07 2.28
CA ILE A 419 7.04 -21.40 1.77
C ILE A 419 5.94 -21.78 0.78
N SER A 420 6.30 -22.21 -0.44
CA SER A 420 5.32 -22.52 -1.47
C SER A 420 5.85 -23.50 -2.50
N ASN A 421 4.95 -24.24 -3.13
CA ASN A 421 5.16 -25.00 -4.36
C ASN A 421 4.08 -24.70 -5.42
N GLN A 422 3.32 -23.63 -5.21
CA GLN A 422 2.22 -23.24 -6.10
C GLN A 422 2.72 -22.34 -7.21
N ALA A 423 2.30 -22.63 -8.44
CA ALA A 423 2.47 -21.71 -9.57
C ALA A 423 1.49 -20.54 -9.45
N ARG A 424 1.82 -19.42 -10.08
CA ARG A 424 0.88 -18.32 -10.32
C ARG A 424 -0.19 -18.75 -11.32
N TYR A 425 -1.33 -18.08 -11.30
CA TYR A 425 -2.48 -18.39 -12.16
C TYR A 425 -2.99 -17.12 -12.87
N PRO A 426 -3.66 -17.28 -14.06
CA PRO A 426 -4.00 -16.14 -14.90
C PRO A 426 -5.14 -15.28 -14.36
N TRP A 427 -6.05 -15.86 -13.57
CA TRP A 427 -7.21 -15.17 -13.01
C TRP A 427 -7.69 -15.84 -11.72
N HIS A 428 -8.45 -15.12 -10.91
CA HIS A 428 -9.04 -15.58 -9.66
C HIS A 428 -10.54 -15.26 -9.64
N GLY A 429 -11.35 -16.09 -8.99
CA GLY A 429 -12.82 -15.88 -8.90
C GLY A 429 -13.20 -14.59 -8.17
N CYS A 430 -12.31 -14.03 -7.33
CA CYS A 430 -12.40 -12.68 -6.78
C CYS A 430 -11.09 -11.94 -7.14
N PRO A 431 -11.01 -11.27 -8.31
CA PRO A 431 -9.74 -10.71 -8.79
C PRO A 431 -9.47 -9.29 -8.24
N CYS A 432 -9.71 -9.04 -6.95
CA CYS A 432 -9.53 -7.72 -6.34
C CYS A 432 -8.08 -7.21 -6.43
N CYS A 433 -7.09 -8.11 -6.47
CA CYS A 433 -5.67 -7.74 -6.52
C CYS A 433 -5.22 -7.25 -7.90
N VAL A 434 -5.92 -7.59 -8.99
CA VAL A 434 -5.40 -7.43 -10.35
C VAL A 434 -5.13 -5.98 -10.75
N GLY A 435 -5.95 -5.03 -10.33
CA GLY A 435 -5.73 -3.60 -10.52
C GLY A 435 -4.92 -2.96 -9.37
N ASN A 436 -5.03 -3.51 -8.14
CA ASN A 436 -4.28 -3.00 -7.00
C ASN A 436 -2.76 -3.17 -7.15
N ILE A 437 -2.30 -4.30 -7.66
CA ILE A 437 -0.87 -4.56 -7.86
C ILE A 437 -0.24 -3.51 -8.81
N PRO A 438 -0.72 -3.32 -10.07
CA PRO A 438 -0.10 -2.38 -10.97
C PRO A 438 -0.24 -0.93 -10.51
N ARG A 439 -1.39 -0.49 -9.93
CA ARG A 439 -1.51 0.87 -9.43
C ARG A 439 -0.54 1.16 -8.29
N THR A 440 -0.26 0.18 -7.43
CA THR A 440 0.70 0.31 -6.34
C THR A 440 2.14 0.36 -6.85
N LEU A 441 2.51 -0.51 -7.79
CA LEU A 441 3.88 -0.57 -8.33
C LEU A 441 4.22 0.65 -9.19
N ILE A 442 3.29 1.11 -10.03
CA ILE A 442 3.52 2.27 -10.91
C ILE A 442 3.50 3.57 -10.11
N ALA A 443 2.77 3.62 -8.98
CA ALA A 443 2.78 4.76 -8.07
C ALA A 443 4.17 5.05 -7.47
N ILE A 444 5.17 4.18 -7.65
CA ILE A 444 6.56 4.45 -7.22
C ILE A 444 7.05 5.82 -7.70
N LYS A 445 6.60 6.29 -8.87
CA LYS A 445 6.91 7.62 -9.41
C LYS A 445 6.45 8.78 -8.50
N ASP A 446 5.38 8.57 -7.74
CA ASP A 446 4.79 9.54 -6.81
C ASP A 446 5.28 9.36 -5.38
N LEU A 447 6.01 8.27 -5.10
CA LEU A 447 6.56 7.93 -3.79
C LEU A 447 8.03 8.30 -3.64
N MET A 448 8.72 8.64 -4.75
CA MET A 448 10.17 8.92 -4.74
C MET A 448 10.52 10.12 -3.85
N TYR A 449 9.68 11.14 -3.83
CA TYR A 449 9.97 12.40 -3.14
C TYR A 449 8.76 12.93 -2.41
N SER A 450 9.03 13.66 -1.30
CA SER A 450 8.04 14.48 -0.60
C SER A 450 8.62 15.85 -0.31
N VAL A 451 7.77 16.86 -0.15
CA VAL A 451 8.17 18.21 0.25
C VAL A 451 7.47 18.61 1.54
N SER A 452 8.13 19.49 2.33
CA SER A 452 7.47 20.16 3.45
C SER A 452 6.34 21.08 2.96
N GLY A 453 5.33 21.34 3.77
CA GLY A 453 4.25 22.27 3.44
C GLY A 453 4.75 23.67 3.06
N ARG A 454 5.84 24.15 3.69
CA ARG A 454 6.50 25.41 3.36
C ARG A 454 7.39 25.36 2.13
N ARG A 455 7.60 24.17 1.55
CA ARG A 455 8.49 23.95 0.41
C ARG A 455 9.95 24.40 0.65
N ASP A 456 10.41 24.26 1.86
CA ASP A 456 11.78 24.54 2.31
C ASP A 456 12.60 23.26 2.56
N ALA A 457 12.00 22.09 2.41
CA ALA A 457 12.66 20.78 2.50
C ALA A 457 12.12 19.80 1.44
N LEU A 458 13.05 19.09 0.80
CA LEU A 458 12.81 18.00 -0.16
C LEU A 458 13.34 16.70 0.42
N TYR A 459 12.49 15.70 0.54
CA TYR A 459 12.80 14.38 1.06
C TYR A 459 12.96 13.38 -0.08
N LEU A 460 14.11 12.73 -0.18
CA LEU A 460 14.36 11.60 -1.06
C LEU A 460 13.97 10.31 -0.33
N ASN A 461 12.86 9.71 -0.70
CA ASN A 461 12.26 8.55 -0.03
C ASN A 461 12.65 7.22 -0.68
N HIS A 462 12.45 7.07 -1.99
CA HIS A 462 12.77 5.85 -2.72
C HIS A 462 13.89 6.08 -3.74
N PHE A 463 14.78 5.09 -3.86
CA PHE A 463 15.92 5.14 -4.78
C PHE A 463 15.51 4.53 -6.12
N VAL A 464 15.23 5.41 -7.07
CA VAL A 464 14.75 5.08 -8.42
C VAL A 464 15.57 5.86 -9.44
N ASP A 465 16.17 5.18 -10.40
CA ASP A 465 16.79 5.87 -11.52
C ASP A 465 15.71 6.64 -12.30
N SER A 466 15.73 7.97 -12.22
CA SER A 466 14.60 8.81 -12.62
C SER A 466 14.99 10.25 -12.89
N GLU A 467 14.12 10.95 -13.65
CA GLU A 467 14.18 12.40 -13.85
C GLU A 467 12.76 12.98 -13.77
N GLY A 468 12.63 14.13 -13.13
CA GLY A 468 11.35 14.82 -13.01
C GLY A 468 11.51 16.30 -12.66
N ALA A 469 10.40 17.04 -12.71
CA ALA A 469 10.36 18.47 -12.40
C ALA A 469 9.46 18.73 -11.18
N ILE A 470 9.97 19.47 -10.23
CA ILE A 470 9.26 19.98 -9.05
C ILE A 470 9.00 21.46 -9.30
N PRO A 471 7.72 21.89 -9.36
CA PRO A 471 7.39 23.27 -9.77
C PRO A 471 7.94 24.34 -8.84
N ASN A 472 8.04 24.04 -7.53
CA ASN A 472 8.54 24.99 -6.54
C ASN A 472 9.16 24.28 -5.34
N ILE A 473 10.42 24.61 -5.04
CA ILE A 473 11.13 24.31 -3.80
C ILE A 473 12.13 25.41 -3.50
N GLY A 474 12.14 25.97 -2.29
CA GLY A 474 12.98 27.11 -1.95
C GLY A 474 12.77 28.34 -2.84
N GLY A 475 11.55 28.52 -3.39
CA GLY A 475 11.19 29.62 -4.27
C GLY A 475 11.60 29.46 -5.75
N SER A 476 12.12 28.28 -6.14
CA SER A 476 12.58 28.00 -7.51
C SER A 476 11.96 26.70 -8.06
N ALA A 477 11.74 26.64 -9.38
CA ALA A 477 11.48 25.38 -10.04
C ALA A 477 12.75 24.53 -10.05
N LEU A 478 12.60 23.23 -9.82
CA LEU A 478 13.73 22.28 -9.73
C LEU A 478 13.51 21.13 -10.70
N ARG A 479 14.43 20.91 -11.63
CA ARG A 479 14.59 19.61 -12.28
C ARG A 479 15.56 18.78 -11.45
N ILE A 480 15.13 17.56 -11.09
CA ILE A 480 15.91 16.62 -10.30
C ILE A 480 16.16 15.35 -11.10
N ARG A 481 17.39 14.88 -11.08
CA ARG A 481 17.79 13.61 -11.67
C ARG A 481 18.38 12.71 -10.59
N GLN A 482 17.92 11.48 -10.53
CA GLN A 482 18.44 10.43 -9.68
C GLN A 482 19.01 9.31 -10.56
N GLU A 483 20.30 8.98 -10.39
CA GLU A 483 21.00 7.91 -11.11
C GLU A 483 21.40 6.83 -10.11
N THR A 484 20.92 5.60 -10.33
CA THR A 484 21.21 4.50 -9.42
C THR A 484 20.97 3.13 -10.08
N ARG A 485 21.72 2.12 -9.63
CA ARG A 485 21.45 0.70 -9.91
C ARG A 485 20.81 -0.02 -8.72
N TYR A 486 20.24 0.72 -7.79
CA TYR A 486 19.48 0.14 -6.67
C TYR A 486 18.31 -0.72 -7.19
N PRO A 487 18.06 -1.92 -6.65
CA PRO A 487 18.58 -2.52 -5.40
C PRO A 487 19.87 -3.35 -5.58
N TRP A 488 20.54 -3.29 -6.73
CA TRP A 488 21.73 -4.09 -7.02
C TRP A 488 23.02 -3.46 -6.50
N GLU A 489 23.10 -2.15 -6.50
CA GLU A 489 24.22 -1.33 -6.00
C GLU A 489 23.68 -0.25 -5.05
N GLY A 490 24.47 0.09 -4.03
CA GLY A 490 24.09 1.06 -3.01
C GLY A 490 24.43 2.51 -3.32
N LYS A 491 25.01 2.79 -4.52
CA LYS A 491 25.31 4.15 -4.95
C LYS A 491 24.06 4.82 -5.53
N VAL A 492 23.77 6.03 -5.03
CA VAL A 492 22.70 6.91 -5.54
C VAL A 492 23.31 8.28 -5.79
N THR A 493 23.17 8.79 -7.00
CA THR A 493 23.60 10.13 -7.37
C THR A 493 22.38 11.00 -7.64
N VAL A 494 22.29 12.16 -6.98
CA VAL A 494 21.23 13.13 -7.18
C VAL A 494 21.84 14.39 -7.77
N THR A 495 21.39 14.80 -8.96
CA THR A 495 21.78 16.06 -9.60
C THR A 495 20.61 17.03 -9.57
N LEU A 496 20.88 18.23 -9.09
CA LEU A 496 19.90 19.30 -8.90
C LEU A 496 20.08 20.39 -9.95
N HIS A 497 18.99 20.76 -10.61
CA HIS A 497 18.94 21.82 -11.60
C HIS A 497 17.86 22.84 -11.26
N PRO A 498 18.06 23.67 -10.21
CA PRO A 498 17.12 24.76 -9.92
C PRO A 498 17.21 25.82 -11.02
N SER A 499 16.06 26.43 -11.38
CA SER A 499 15.98 27.49 -12.39
C SER A 499 16.68 28.80 -11.94
N ALA A 500 16.86 28.97 -10.63
CA ALA A 500 17.67 30.00 -9.97
C ALA A 500 18.23 29.41 -8.67
N PRO A 501 19.32 29.96 -8.11
CA PRO A 501 19.85 29.47 -6.82
C PRO A 501 18.76 29.43 -5.76
N ALA A 502 18.55 28.27 -5.13
CA ALA A 502 17.43 27.99 -4.24
C ALA A 502 17.91 27.48 -2.88
N ALA A 503 17.46 28.08 -1.80
CA ALA A 503 17.78 27.68 -0.44
C ALA A 503 16.74 26.68 0.08
N PHE A 504 17.13 25.42 0.26
CA PHE A 504 16.29 24.38 0.87
C PHE A 504 17.14 23.25 1.47
N THR A 505 16.48 22.45 2.30
CA THR A 505 17.07 21.23 2.86
C THR A 505 16.79 20.04 1.94
N LEU A 506 17.82 19.37 1.45
CA LEU A 506 17.71 18.04 0.86
C LEU A 506 17.87 16.98 1.98
N ALA A 507 16.84 16.22 2.23
CA ALA A 507 16.81 15.15 3.22
C ALA A 507 16.91 13.79 2.52
N LEU A 508 18.03 13.10 2.72
CA LEU A 508 18.33 11.80 2.11
C LEU A 508 17.91 10.69 3.07
N ARG A 509 17.03 9.79 2.65
CA ARG A 509 16.69 8.60 3.46
C ARG A 509 17.92 7.72 3.66
N ILE A 510 18.17 7.35 4.91
CA ILE A 510 19.15 6.34 5.30
C ILE A 510 18.39 5.11 5.80
N PRO A 511 18.24 4.06 5.00
CA PRO A 511 17.46 2.89 5.40
C PRO A 511 17.96 2.29 6.71
N GLY A 512 17.05 2.18 7.69
CA GLY A 512 17.37 1.65 9.02
C GLY A 512 17.60 0.15 9.02
N ARG A 513 17.02 -0.58 8.05
CA ARG A 513 17.05 -2.05 7.94
C ARG A 513 16.51 -2.79 9.17
N ALA A 514 15.84 -2.08 10.06
CA ALA A 514 15.22 -2.58 11.29
C ALA A 514 13.74 -2.17 11.30
N GLU A 515 13.01 -2.58 10.27
CA GLU A 515 11.61 -2.21 10.09
C GLU A 515 10.71 -2.75 11.20
N SER A 516 11.14 -3.83 11.90
CA SER A 516 10.37 -4.50 12.93
C SER A 516 11.27 -5.11 14.00
N ASP A 517 10.87 -5.00 15.25
CA ASP A 517 11.55 -5.67 16.39
C ASP A 517 11.50 -7.20 16.30
N LEU A 518 10.70 -7.74 15.38
CA LEU A 518 10.64 -9.18 15.12
C LEU A 518 11.92 -9.74 14.50
N TYR A 519 12.75 -8.89 13.90
CA TYR A 519 13.86 -9.34 13.06
C TYR A 519 15.16 -8.68 13.47
N LYS A 520 16.19 -9.51 13.66
CA LYS A 520 17.55 -9.05 13.91
C LYS A 520 18.44 -9.47 12.75
N ALA A 521 19.01 -8.49 12.05
CA ALA A 521 19.93 -8.70 10.94
C ALA A 521 21.39 -8.60 11.39
N ASP A 522 22.26 -9.45 10.86
CA ASP A 522 23.70 -9.49 11.09
C ASP A 522 24.46 -9.64 9.74
N PRO A 523 25.46 -8.78 9.44
CA PRO A 523 25.92 -7.64 10.25
C PRO A 523 24.88 -6.52 10.36
N ASP A 524 24.92 -5.74 11.45
CA ASP A 524 24.11 -4.53 11.56
C ASP A 524 24.67 -3.44 10.63
N LEU A 525 23.82 -2.96 9.71
CA LEU A 525 24.14 -1.92 8.73
C LEU A 525 23.46 -0.59 9.04
N ALA A 526 22.72 -0.50 10.15
CA ALA A 526 22.04 0.72 10.54
C ALA A 526 23.01 1.90 10.67
N GLY A 527 22.64 3.04 10.09
CA GLY A 527 23.44 4.26 10.14
C GLY A 527 24.77 4.23 9.38
N ARG A 528 25.09 3.15 8.65
CA ARG A 528 26.27 3.09 7.77
C ARG A 528 25.94 3.71 6.42
N PHE A 529 26.56 4.84 6.14
CA PHE A 529 26.43 5.53 4.86
C PHE A 529 27.59 6.51 4.66
N SER A 530 27.76 7.00 3.45
CA SER A 530 28.60 8.18 3.18
C SER A 530 27.88 9.10 2.19
N VAL A 531 28.12 10.41 2.34
CA VAL A 531 27.57 11.43 1.45
C VAL A 531 28.69 12.36 0.99
N THR A 532 28.70 12.68 -0.30
CA THR A 532 29.52 13.78 -0.83
C THR A 532 28.63 14.79 -1.53
N VAL A 533 29.06 16.07 -1.53
CA VAL A 533 28.45 17.14 -2.33
C VAL A 533 29.54 17.73 -3.20
N ASN A 534 29.38 17.64 -4.52
CA ASN A 534 30.38 18.07 -5.51
C ASN A 534 31.76 17.45 -5.28
N GLY A 535 31.78 16.19 -4.80
CA GLY A 535 33.01 15.45 -4.46
C GLY A 535 33.55 15.68 -3.04
N GLU A 536 33.03 16.64 -2.30
CA GLU A 536 33.44 16.90 -0.92
C GLU A 536 32.64 16.10 0.08
N ALA A 537 33.31 15.33 0.96
CA ALA A 537 32.66 14.51 1.98
C ALA A 537 31.90 15.38 2.98
N GLN A 538 30.70 14.91 3.35
CA GLN A 538 29.85 15.56 4.34
C GLN A 538 29.71 14.68 5.58
N ALA A 539 29.97 15.27 6.74
CA ALA A 539 29.67 14.63 8.02
C ALA A 539 28.24 15.00 8.44
N LEU A 540 27.32 14.04 8.39
CA LEU A 540 25.90 14.27 8.63
C LEU A 540 25.37 13.38 9.74
N ASN A 541 24.53 13.94 10.60
CA ASN A 541 23.74 13.19 11.56
C ASN A 541 22.42 12.75 10.91
N VAL A 542 21.96 11.55 11.27
CA VAL A 542 20.65 11.04 10.87
C VAL A 542 19.64 11.39 11.96
N SER A 543 18.53 11.98 11.54
CA SER A 543 17.38 12.24 12.40
C SER A 543 16.11 11.82 11.72
N GLN A 544 15.26 11.05 12.40
CA GLN A 544 14.04 10.45 11.81
C GLN A 544 14.35 9.66 10.53
N GLY A 545 15.50 8.98 10.48
CA GLY A 545 15.96 8.22 9.31
C GLY A 545 16.43 9.04 8.11
N TYR A 546 16.62 10.37 8.26
CA TYR A 546 17.11 11.24 7.20
C TYR A 546 18.43 11.92 7.54
N ALA A 547 19.39 11.89 6.61
CA ALA A 547 20.57 12.74 6.60
C ALA A 547 20.22 14.06 5.87
N ARG A 548 20.43 15.21 6.53
CA ARG A 548 19.92 16.51 6.06
C ARG A 548 21.03 17.44 5.58
N LEU A 549 20.90 18.00 4.38
CA LEU A 549 21.80 18.94 3.73
C LEU A 549 21.09 20.26 3.51
N SER A 550 21.34 21.26 4.36
CA SER A 550 20.74 22.60 4.25
C SER A 550 21.72 23.60 3.63
N ARG A 551 21.45 24.06 2.42
CA ARG A 551 22.29 25.02 1.70
C ARG A 551 21.55 25.72 0.56
N THR A 552 22.18 26.70 -0.06
CA THR A 552 21.70 27.26 -1.33
C THR A 552 22.25 26.39 -2.48
N TRP A 553 21.34 25.72 -3.17
CA TRP A 553 21.63 24.83 -4.30
C TRP A 553 21.73 25.62 -5.60
N LYS A 554 22.66 25.23 -6.46
CA LYS A 554 22.90 25.81 -7.78
C LYS A 554 22.72 24.77 -8.87
N ASP A 555 22.58 25.22 -10.10
CA ASP A 555 22.48 24.35 -11.26
C ASP A 555 23.72 23.43 -11.39
N GLY A 556 23.47 22.13 -11.52
CA GLY A 556 24.48 21.10 -11.61
C GLY A 556 25.06 20.61 -10.29
N ASP A 557 24.59 21.10 -9.13
CA ASP A 557 25.03 20.55 -7.83
C ASP A 557 24.70 19.05 -7.74
N ARG A 558 25.71 18.28 -7.32
CA ARG A 558 25.67 16.81 -7.32
C ARG A 558 25.87 16.26 -5.92
N VAL A 559 24.93 15.45 -5.48
CA VAL A 559 24.98 14.73 -4.21
C VAL A 559 25.14 13.24 -4.48
N GLU A 560 26.16 12.62 -3.90
CA GLU A 560 26.35 11.16 -3.98
C GLU A 560 26.15 10.56 -2.59
N LEU A 561 25.18 9.63 -2.50
CA LEU A 561 24.92 8.80 -1.34
C LEU A 561 25.44 7.39 -1.63
N SER A 562 26.21 6.82 -0.71
CA SER A 562 26.63 5.41 -0.72
C SER A 562 26.03 4.68 0.47
N LEU A 563 25.28 3.62 0.19
CA LEU A 563 24.67 2.74 1.16
C LEU A 563 25.33 1.36 1.12
N PRO A 564 25.60 0.71 2.26
CA PRO A 564 26.08 -0.65 2.26
C PRO A 564 24.97 -1.61 1.77
N LEU A 565 25.34 -2.52 0.88
CA LEU A 565 24.47 -3.63 0.42
C LEU A 565 25.18 -4.97 0.68
N GLU A 566 25.62 -5.17 1.91
CA GLU A 566 26.16 -6.45 2.37
C GLU A 566 25.03 -7.48 2.51
N VAL A 567 25.37 -8.75 2.42
CA VAL A 567 24.46 -9.86 2.71
C VAL A 567 24.29 -9.93 4.23
N GLN A 568 23.06 -9.94 4.67
CA GLN A 568 22.72 -10.02 6.10
C GLN A 568 21.94 -11.30 6.38
N ARG A 569 22.33 -12.01 7.44
CA ARG A 569 21.55 -13.10 8.02
C ARG A 569 20.52 -12.49 8.95
N VAL A 570 19.29 -13.00 8.92
CA VAL A 570 18.20 -12.50 9.73
C VAL A 570 17.66 -13.60 10.62
N HIS A 571 17.63 -13.33 11.92
CA HIS A 571 16.98 -14.18 12.91
C HIS A 571 15.68 -13.53 13.38
N CYS A 572 14.69 -14.37 13.64
CA CYS A 572 13.38 -13.94 14.10
C CYS A 572 13.30 -14.02 15.63
N ASP A 573 12.45 -13.19 16.22
CA ASP A 573 12.09 -13.29 17.64
C ASP A 573 11.64 -14.72 17.99
N GLU A 574 12.12 -15.26 19.12
CA GLU A 574 11.85 -16.64 19.52
C GLU A 574 10.37 -16.93 19.85
N ARG A 575 9.57 -15.87 20.07
CA ARG A 575 8.11 -15.99 20.21
C ARG A 575 7.44 -16.47 18.91
N VAL A 576 8.06 -16.22 17.76
CA VAL A 576 7.60 -16.73 16.46
C VAL A 576 8.04 -18.18 16.28
N ALA A 577 7.22 -19.12 16.76
CA ALA A 577 7.56 -20.54 16.79
C ALA A 577 7.96 -21.11 15.41
N ALA A 578 7.35 -20.64 14.32
CA ALA A 578 7.62 -21.14 12.97
C ALA A 578 9.06 -20.90 12.48
N ASN A 579 9.80 -19.97 13.11
CA ASN A 579 11.12 -19.55 12.67
C ASN A 579 12.24 -19.92 13.66
N ARG A 580 11.95 -20.63 14.74
CA ARG A 580 12.99 -21.12 15.67
C ARG A 580 13.98 -22.02 14.96
N GLY A 581 15.28 -21.83 15.21
CA GLY A 581 16.35 -22.59 14.56
C GLY A 581 16.48 -22.34 13.06
N ARG A 582 15.92 -21.24 12.57
CA ARG A 582 15.94 -20.85 11.15
C ARG A 582 16.58 -19.50 10.96
N VAL A 583 17.08 -19.29 9.75
CA VAL A 583 17.69 -18.04 9.28
C VAL A 583 17.09 -17.68 7.93
N ALA A 584 16.79 -16.41 7.73
CA ALA A 584 16.52 -15.82 6.43
C ALA A 584 17.72 -14.98 5.97
N VAL A 585 17.73 -14.59 4.70
CA VAL A 585 18.80 -13.78 4.14
C VAL A 585 18.20 -12.58 3.42
N ILE A 586 18.80 -11.41 3.67
CA ILE A 586 18.45 -10.16 2.99
C ILE A 586 19.69 -9.51 2.39
N ARG A 587 19.49 -8.67 1.38
CA ARG A 587 20.50 -7.76 0.86
C ARG A 587 19.83 -6.47 0.40
N GLY A 588 20.12 -5.38 1.09
CA GLY A 588 19.38 -4.14 0.87
C GLY A 588 17.86 -4.32 1.13
N PRO A 589 16.98 -3.88 0.22
CA PRO A 589 15.53 -4.03 0.38
C PRO A 589 15.04 -5.46 0.10
N LEU A 590 15.87 -6.29 -0.54
CA LEU A 590 15.48 -7.60 -1.04
C LEU A 590 15.61 -8.68 0.03
N VAL A 591 14.54 -9.42 0.22
CA VAL A 591 14.54 -10.74 0.88
C VAL A 591 14.90 -11.79 -0.18
N TYR A 592 15.64 -12.80 0.21
CA TYR A 592 16.04 -13.89 -0.68
C TYR A 592 15.27 -15.16 -0.37
N ASN A 593 15.06 -15.95 -1.42
CA ASN A 593 14.31 -17.17 -1.40
C ASN A 593 15.15 -18.30 -1.99
N PHE A 594 15.11 -19.48 -1.37
CA PHE A 594 15.80 -20.67 -1.84
C PHE A 594 14.82 -21.54 -2.62
N GLU A 595 15.11 -21.84 -3.88
CA GLU A 595 14.25 -22.63 -4.76
C GLU A 595 14.82 -24.04 -4.99
N SER A 596 13.97 -25.05 -5.04
CA SER A 596 14.38 -26.45 -5.22
C SER A 596 15.13 -26.71 -6.53
N VAL A 597 14.93 -25.87 -7.54
CA VAL A 597 15.62 -25.96 -8.84
C VAL A 597 17.11 -25.60 -8.77
N ASP A 598 17.52 -24.89 -7.71
CA ASP A 598 18.89 -24.43 -7.51
C ASP A 598 19.62 -25.17 -6.37
N GLN A 599 18.94 -26.07 -5.66
CA GLN A 599 19.53 -26.72 -4.49
C GLN A 599 19.94 -28.18 -4.79
N PRO A 600 21.04 -28.69 -4.20
CA PRO A 600 21.47 -30.06 -4.35
C PRO A 600 20.57 -31.07 -3.60
N LYS A 601 19.71 -30.57 -2.71
CA LYS A 601 18.75 -31.35 -1.90
C LYS A 601 17.39 -30.67 -1.92
N PRO A 602 16.29 -31.38 -1.60
CA PRO A 602 15.00 -30.74 -1.40
C PRO A 602 15.12 -29.55 -0.43
N VAL A 603 14.56 -28.42 -0.81
CA VAL A 603 14.71 -27.14 -0.09
C VAL A 603 14.37 -27.26 1.41
N LYS A 604 13.37 -28.09 1.77
CA LYS A 604 12.99 -28.33 3.17
C LYS A 604 14.06 -29.05 4.00
N GLN A 605 15.01 -29.72 3.36
CA GLN A 605 16.11 -30.45 3.98
C GLN A 605 17.43 -29.71 3.88
N ALA A 606 17.48 -28.61 3.13
CA ALA A 606 18.67 -27.81 2.98
C ALA A 606 18.92 -26.98 4.26
N VAL A 607 20.17 -26.95 4.70
CA VAL A 607 20.62 -26.26 5.91
C VAL A 607 21.60 -25.17 5.51
N LEU A 608 21.33 -23.94 5.91
CA LEU A 608 22.26 -22.81 5.77
C LEU A 608 23.04 -22.66 7.08
N LYS A 609 24.14 -23.39 7.22
CA LYS A 609 24.96 -23.38 8.44
C LYS A 609 25.51 -21.99 8.76
N PRO A 610 25.76 -21.65 10.05
CA PRO A 610 26.26 -20.34 10.46
C PRO A 610 27.58 -19.92 9.80
N ASP A 611 28.46 -20.89 9.50
CA ASP A 611 29.79 -20.67 8.89
C ASP A 611 29.76 -20.52 7.36
N VAL A 612 28.61 -20.69 6.72
CA VAL A 612 28.46 -20.53 5.26
C VAL A 612 28.34 -19.06 4.91
N GLU A 613 29.36 -18.54 4.22
CA GLU A 613 29.29 -17.21 3.60
C GLU A 613 28.54 -17.28 2.26
N LEU A 614 27.54 -16.42 2.10
CA LEU A 614 26.81 -16.23 0.84
C LEU A 614 27.33 -14.97 0.13
N LYS A 615 27.76 -15.11 -1.14
CA LYS A 615 28.31 -14.02 -1.94
C LYS A 615 27.33 -13.56 -3.02
N PRO A 616 27.17 -12.25 -3.23
CA PRO A 616 26.34 -11.73 -4.30
C PRO A 616 26.99 -11.96 -5.67
N VAL A 617 26.24 -12.53 -6.61
CA VAL A 617 26.69 -12.82 -7.97
C VAL A 617 25.64 -12.30 -8.96
N TRP A 618 26.04 -11.41 -9.85
CA TRP A 618 25.15 -10.89 -10.89
C TRP A 618 24.93 -11.92 -12.00
N LYS A 619 23.68 -12.25 -12.32
CA LYS A 619 23.27 -13.19 -13.37
C LYS A 619 22.42 -12.47 -14.42
N PRO A 620 23.02 -11.90 -15.49
CA PRO A 620 22.29 -11.11 -16.49
C PRO A 620 21.23 -11.89 -17.25
N GLY A 621 21.46 -13.18 -17.49
CA GLY A 621 20.53 -14.07 -18.21
C GLY A 621 19.46 -14.72 -17.34
N LEU A 622 19.51 -14.58 -16.01
CA LEU A 622 18.59 -15.22 -15.10
C LEU A 622 17.45 -14.24 -14.74
N LEU A 623 16.19 -14.63 -14.94
CA LEU A 623 15.00 -13.89 -14.49
C LEU A 623 14.99 -12.40 -14.90
N GLY A 624 15.62 -12.09 -16.05
CA GLY A 624 15.73 -10.71 -16.59
C GLY A 624 16.85 -9.87 -15.98
N GLY A 625 17.83 -10.51 -15.32
CA GLY A 625 18.96 -9.89 -14.65
C GLY A 625 18.68 -9.71 -13.15
N VAL A 626 19.33 -10.55 -12.35
CA VAL A 626 19.22 -10.53 -10.88
C VAL A 626 20.57 -10.78 -10.22
N THR A 627 20.78 -10.22 -9.05
CA THR A 627 21.84 -10.66 -8.16
C THR A 627 21.34 -11.84 -7.34
N VAL A 628 21.95 -13.00 -7.50
CA VAL A 628 21.74 -14.18 -6.65
C VAL A 628 22.75 -14.18 -5.50
N LEU A 629 22.47 -14.98 -4.46
CA LEU A 629 23.43 -15.23 -3.37
C LEU A 629 23.90 -16.67 -3.44
N GLU A 630 25.20 -16.91 -3.57
CA GLU A 630 25.78 -18.24 -3.72
C GLU A 630 26.79 -18.53 -2.61
N GLY A 631 26.73 -19.74 -2.01
CA GLY A 631 27.71 -20.20 -1.03
C GLY A 631 27.30 -21.55 -0.42
N GLY A 632 28.28 -22.36 0.01
CA GLY A 632 28.05 -23.67 0.62
C GLY A 632 27.26 -24.67 -0.25
N GLY A 633 27.30 -24.50 -1.57
CA GLY A 633 26.48 -25.27 -2.52
C GLY A 633 25.01 -24.86 -2.59
N LEU A 634 24.64 -23.75 -1.97
CA LEU A 634 23.30 -23.17 -1.99
C LEU A 634 23.25 -21.95 -2.90
N THR A 635 22.10 -21.72 -3.53
CA THR A 635 21.80 -20.51 -4.31
C THR A 635 20.46 -19.95 -3.88
N ALA A 636 20.41 -18.65 -3.61
CA ALA A 636 19.18 -17.93 -3.30
C ALA A 636 18.90 -16.85 -4.34
N VAL A 637 17.65 -16.70 -4.73
CA VAL A 637 17.14 -15.67 -5.66
C VAL A 637 16.30 -14.63 -4.91
N PRO A 638 16.18 -13.39 -5.43
CA PRO A 638 15.27 -12.41 -4.83
C PRO A 638 13.84 -12.95 -4.71
N ASN A 639 13.20 -12.75 -3.55
CA ASN A 639 11.86 -13.30 -3.27
C ASN A 639 10.79 -12.86 -4.28
N TYR A 640 10.88 -11.65 -4.82
CA TYR A 640 9.92 -11.20 -5.85
C TYR A 640 9.97 -12.06 -7.12
N ALA A 641 11.11 -12.67 -7.41
CA ALA A 641 11.31 -13.50 -8.59
C ALA A 641 11.03 -14.99 -8.35
N ARG A 642 10.60 -15.38 -7.13
CA ARG A 642 10.36 -16.78 -6.75
C ARG A 642 9.41 -17.51 -7.68
N LEU A 643 9.66 -18.81 -7.85
CA LEU A 643 8.81 -19.77 -8.56
C LEU A 643 8.43 -19.39 -10.01
N ASN A 644 9.19 -18.50 -10.66
CA ASN A 644 9.07 -18.27 -12.10
C ASN A 644 9.65 -19.45 -12.93
N ARG A 645 10.38 -20.37 -12.26
CA ARG A 645 11.01 -21.55 -12.87
C ARG A 645 10.41 -22.86 -12.36
N GLY A 646 9.31 -22.76 -11.59
CA GLY A 646 8.62 -23.90 -10.96
C GLY A 646 9.35 -24.44 -9.72
N GLY A 647 8.97 -25.63 -9.28
CA GLY A 647 9.53 -26.30 -8.11
C GLY A 647 8.88 -25.86 -6.80
N SER A 648 9.67 -25.82 -5.73
CA SER A 648 9.26 -25.32 -4.41
C SER A 648 10.25 -24.29 -3.90
N SER A 649 9.80 -23.43 -2.99
CA SER A 649 10.60 -22.32 -2.46
C SER A 649 10.38 -22.10 -0.98
N GLN A 650 11.37 -21.54 -0.29
CA GLN A 650 11.24 -21.06 1.08
C GLN A 650 12.19 -19.92 1.40
N VAL A 651 11.76 -19.03 2.30
CA VAL A 651 12.55 -17.91 2.80
C VAL A 651 13.39 -18.33 4.01
N TRP A 652 12.80 -19.01 4.98
CA TRP A 652 13.43 -19.38 6.24
C TRP A 652 14.09 -20.75 6.16
N MET A 653 15.42 -20.79 6.06
CA MET A 653 16.22 -22.02 5.99
C MET A 653 16.47 -22.57 7.39
N LEU A 654 16.60 -23.90 7.49
CA LEU A 654 17.15 -24.51 8.68
C LEU A 654 18.59 -24.02 8.91
N GLU A 655 18.93 -23.62 10.11
CA GLU A 655 20.29 -23.23 10.48
C GLU A 655 20.88 -24.18 11.53
N ASP A 656 20.08 -24.53 12.54
CA ASP A 656 20.46 -25.44 13.60
C ASP A 656 19.37 -26.50 13.78
N LEU A 657 19.71 -27.73 13.44
CA LEU A 657 18.79 -28.88 13.54
C LEU A 657 18.36 -29.18 15.00
N ALA A 658 19.17 -28.84 15.98
CA ALA A 658 18.87 -29.07 17.39
C ALA A 658 17.81 -28.12 17.95
N LYS A 659 17.64 -26.96 17.33
CA LYS A 659 16.67 -25.91 17.73
C LYS A 659 15.40 -25.89 16.88
N ALA A 660 15.39 -26.58 15.76
CA ALA A 660 14.25 -26.68 14.88
C ALA A 660 13.33 -27.81 15.38
N GLY A 661 12.44 -27.50 16.33
CA GLY A 661 11.47 -28.43 16.89
C GLY A 661 10.14 -28.44 16.17
#